data_afb4b6912e076330ac8d1fd7ae7b8bc1
#
_entry.id   afb4b6912e076330ac8d1fd7ae7b8bc1
#
_cell.length_a   1.000
_cell.length_b   1.000
_cell.length_c   1.000
_cell.angle_alpha   90.00
_cell.angle_beta   90.00
_cell.angle_gamma   90.00
#
_symmetry.space_group_name_H-M   'P 1'
#
loop_
_entity.id
_entity.type
_entity.pdbx_description
1 polymer ?
#
loop_
_entity_poly.entity_id
_entity_poly.type
_entity_poly.pdbx_seq_one_letter_code
_entity_poly.pdbx_strand_id
1 'polypeptide(L)'
;MIVVPNHLTEQWGSEFMQLYPGANILVATKKDFVKDKRQAFFSKIAMGDWDAVIIGHSQFEKIPISNERLANEISLEIEKITAAIEELGNADGRRFSVKQLETKKKNLQAKYEELTAQEVKDDIFCFEQLGVDYMFVDEAHMFKNCMITTKLSNVAGLSTTSSNKSMDMLWKCKYLSEIQNGRGVVFATGTPISNSITEMYVMQRYLDNGLLERNGFGFFDNWVAMFGNITTGLELAPEGTGYRMKNRLSKFDNLPELMKMFSHFTDVQTGDMLKLPVPEHTMHNVALEPDEFTQDIMMTFVERAAAIRDRQVEPEIDNMLKITNEARKLALDPKLIDNHAPMSRKVEACAENVYNIYKNTTETRGTQLVFCDLGTPKDGVDINDTTYGRLINALVEKGVKRNEIAVIHTAKTDVQKADMFSKMRSGHYRVMIGSTDKMGAGTNCQKRLAALHHMDCPWRSSDIEQREGRILRQGNMHEHVDIYRYVVKNTFDAYLWQIVENKQRFINQVMRGDIGLRSCEDADETVLSFAEIKACATGDVRIKEKMELDIKVQKLSALKAAFTKNKLMYEDTINKYPMREKQIQAYIEKIKADITMRDMAVSNDIIIGGVSYDERTKAGEKIIKIAQQSTEGTVLGEYKGFEIQKAQPYHINIVGQQTYNIECSHSPIGMAMRIENCVNNIEDEMNIYKGNIETLKNNYNHAKSSINSPFEHDDELKTALVRQRELEHELDLEADKTNSVDMEM
;
A
#
# COMPACT_ATOMS: atom_id res chain seq x y z
N MET A 1 7.51 20.55 -11.28
CA MET A 1 6.19 20.72 -10.58
C MET A 1 6.27 20.10 -9.20
N ILE A 2 5.70 20.73 -8.17
CA ILE A 2 5.69 20.26 -6.78
C ILE A 2 4.23 20.02 -6.38
N VAL A 3 3.88 18.77 -6.11
CA VAL A 3 2.51 18.31 -5.80
C VAL A 3 2.43 18.03 -4.31
N VAL A 4 1.60 18.77 -3.59
CA VAL A 4 1.56 18.77 -2.13
C VAL A 4 0.14 18.62 -1.59
N PRO A 5 -0.07 18.24 -0.31
CA PRO A 5 -1.38 18.32 0.31
C PRO A 5 -2.00 19.72 0.15
N ASN A 6 -3.30 19.79 -0.14
CA ASN A 6 -3.96 21.05 -0.53
C ASN A 6 -3.79 22.22 0.46
N HIS A 7 -3.65 21.92 1.74
CA HIS A 7 -3.50 22.91 2.80
C HIS A 7 -2.05 23.39 2.98
N LEU A 8 -1.10 22.79 2.27
CA LEU A 8 0.34 23.10 2.35
C LEU A 8 0.85 23.95 1.19
N THR A 9 0.04 24.21 0.16
CA THR A 9 0.49 24.93 -1.04
C THR A 9 1.10 26.30 -0.74
N GLU A 10 0.49 27.10 0.13
CA GLU A 10 1.01 28.42 0.52
C GLU A 10 2.27 28.32 1.37
N GLN A 11 2.32 27.33 2.28
CA GLN A 11 3.50 27.08 3.12
C GLN A 11 4.69 26.67 2.25
N TRP A 12 4.50 25.73 1.32
CA TRP A 12 5.54 25.31 0.38
C TRP A 12 6.06 26.49 -0.46
N GLY A 13 5.14 27.35 -0.94
CA GLY A 13 5.52 28.56 -1.67
C GLY A 13 6.38 29.51 -0.83
N SER A 14 5.99 29.72 0.40
CA SER A 14 6.74 30.59 1.34
C SER A 14 8.12 30.03 1.69
N GLU A 15 8.20 28.73 2.01
CA GLU A 15 9.46 28.07 2.35
C GLU A 15 10.40 27.97 1.13
N PHE A 16 9.84 27.71 -0.07
CA PHE A 16 10.61 27.70 -1.31
C PHE A 16 11.26 29.05 -1.59
N MET A 17 10.51 30.15 -1.42
CA MET A 17 11.04 31.51 -1.60
C MET A 17 12.07 31.91 -0.52
N GLN A 18 12.00 31.31 0.68
CA GLN A 18 13.06 31.50 1.69
C GLN A 18 14.38 30.84 1.29
N LEU A 19 14.31 29.67 0.68
CA LEU A 19 15.47 28.92 0.20
C LEU A 19 16.02 29.48 -1.12
N TYR A 20 15.14 29.92 -2.00
CA TYR A 20 15.45 30.39 -3.35
C TYR A 20 14.78 31.74 -3.62
N PRO A 21 15.28 32.87 -3.02
CA PRO A 21 14.62 34.17 -3.10
C PRO A 21 14.51 34.75 -4.51
N GLY A 22 15.36 34.31 -5.44
CA GLY A 22 15.35 34.74 -6.84
C GLY A 22 14.49 33.88 -7.77
N ALA A 23 13.84 32.83 -7.28
CA ALA A 23 13.09 31.90 -8.10
C ALA A 23 11.74 32.50 -8.59
N ASN A 24 11.40 32.18 -9.84
CA ASN A 24 10.10 32.51 -10.40
C ASN A 24 9.13 31.34 -10.16
N ILE A 25 8.26 31.45 -9.16
CA ILE A 25 7.35 30.36 -8.78
C ILE A 25 5.88 30.70 -9.07
N LEU A 26 5.11 29.65 -9.40
CA LEU A 26 3.66 29.74 -9.55
C LEU A 26 3.01 28.85 -8.47
N VAL A 27 2.25 29.47 -7.56
CA VAL A 27 1.51 28.74 -6.52
C VAL A 27 0.03 28.67 -6.92
N ALA A 28 -0.48 27.47 -7.10
CA ALA A 28 -1.87 27.21 -7.48
C ALA A 28 -2.83 27.49 -6.32
N THR A 29 -3.92 28.17 -6.58
CA THR A 29 -5.00 28.43 -5.63
C THR A 29 -6.28 27.69 -6.00
N LYS A 30 -7.21 27.54 -5.03
CA LYS A 30 -8.53 26.93 -5.32
C LYS A 30 -9.30 27.70 -6.40
N LYS A 31 -9.07 29.03 -6.52
CA LYS A 31 -9.75 29.90 -7.49
C LYS A 31 -9.29 29.66 -8.93
N ASP A 32 -8.07 29.19 -9.13
CA ASP A 32 -7.51 28.91 -10.46
C ASP A 32 -8.10 27.64 -11.07
N PHE A 33 -8.69 26.76 -10.25
CA PHE A 33 -9.29 25.50 -10.67
C PHE A 33 -10.82 25.52 -10.79
N VAL A 34 -11.44 26.69 -10.74
CA VAL A 34 -12.84 26.87 -11.14
C VAL A 34 -12.95 26.65 -12.65
N LYS A 35 -14.07 26.07 -13.13
CA LYS A 35 -14.24 25.59 -14.50
C LYS A 35 -13.79 26.59 -15.57
N ASP A 36 -14.16 27.87 -15.41
CA ASP A 36 -13.87 28.91 -16.39
C ASP A 36 -12.43 29.46 -16.34
N LYS A 37 -11.69 29.24 -15.28
CA LYS A 37 -10.32 29.75 -15.10
C LYS A 37 -9.21 28.68 -15.30
N ARG A 38 -9.59 27.44 -15.30
CA ARG A 38 -8.65 26.31 -15.34
C ARG A 38 -7.79 26.32 -16.60
N GLN A 39 -8.39 26.55 -17.77
CA GLN A 39 -7.63 26.61 -19.01
C GLN A 39 -6.65 27.78 -19.05
N ALA A 40 -7.05 28.95 -18.56
CA ALA A 40 -6.14 30.10 -18.44
C ALA A 40 -4.98 29.81 -17.51
N PHE A 41 -5.22 29.04 -16.43
CA PHE A 41 -4.16 28.61 -15.51
C PHE A 41 -3.21 27.61 -16.18
N PHE A 42 -3.72 26.64 -16.92
CA PHE A 42 -2.89 25.68 -17.68
C PHE A 42 -2.07 26.38 -18.76
N SER A 43 -2.66 27.32 -19.50
CA SER A 43 -1.92 28.17 -20.44
C SER A 43 -0.81 28.95 -19.75
N LYS A 44 -1.06 29.47 -18.54
CA LYS A 44 -0.05 30.17 -17.75
C LYS A 44 1.10 29.28 -17.34
N ILE A 45 0.85 28.02 -17.01
CA ILE A 45 1.91 27.03 -16.74
C ILE A 45 2.71 26.77 -18.01
N ALA A 46 2.04 26.44 -19.12
CA ALA A 46 2.67 26.02 -20.37
C ALA A 46 3.50 27.12 -21.04
N MET A 47 3.08 28.41 -20.92
CA MET A 47 3.72 29.54 -21.58
C MET A 47 4.70 30.31 -20.69
N GLY A 48 4.71 30.04 -19.38
CA GLY A 48 5.55 30.77 -18.44
C GLY A 48 6.90 30.08 -18.25
N ASP A 49 7.91 30.88 -17.96
CA ASP A 49 9.24 30.40 -17.55
C ASP A 49 9.26 30.28 -16.02
N TRP A 50 8.86 29.14 -15.51
CA TRP A 50 8.71 28.85 -14.08
C TRP A 50 9.83 27.94 -13.58
N ASP A 51 10.54 28.34 -12.55
CA ASP A 51 11.45 27.47 -11.80
C ASP A 51 10.68 26.40 -11.03
N ALA A 52 9.49 26.74 -10.50
CA ALA A 52 8.62 25.79 -9.84
C ALA A 52 7.14 26.15 -9.96
N VAL A 53 6.31 25.13 -10.17
CA VAL A 53 4.85 25.21 -10.05
C VAL A 53 4.40 24.37 -8.86
N ILE A 54 3.81 25.01 -7.84
CA ILE A 54 3.35 24.33 -6.61
C ILE A 54 1.84 24.16 -6.69
N ILE A 55 1.37 22.92 -6.55
CA ILE A 55 -0.03 22.56 -6.78
C ILE A 55 -0.52 21.57 -5.72
N GLY A 56 -1.78 21.69 -5.30
CA GLY A 56 -2.39 20.74 -4.37
C GLY A 56 -2.80 19.43 -5.02
N HIS A 57 -2.79 18.31 -4.27
CA HIS A 57 -3.15 16.97 -4.74
C HIS A 57 -4.48 16.96 -5.53
N SER A 58 -5.56 17.52 -4.96
CA SER A 58 -6.87 17.54 -5.62
C SER A 58 -6.96 18.47 -6.83
N GLN A 59 -6.04 19.41 -6.97
CA GLN A 59 -5.92 20.28 -8.12
C GLN A 59 -5.13 19.56 -9.22
N PHE A 60 -4.07 18.86 -8.86
CA PHE A 60 -3.27 18.05 -9.76
C PHE A 60 -4.08 16.96 -10.47
N GLU A 61 -5.01 16.31 -9.77
CA GLU A 61 -5.96 15.34 -10.34
C GLU A 61 -6.84 15.93 -11.46
N LYS A 62 -7.01 17.25 -11.52
CA LYS A 62 -7.82 17.94 -12.53
C LYS A 62 -7.05 18.26 -13.81
N ILE A 63 -5.75 18.01 -13.84
CA ILE A 63 -4.94 18.14 -15.05
C ILE A 63 -5.07 16.80 -15.80
N PRO A 64 -5.73 16.75 -16.96
CA PRO A 64 -5.91 15.50 -17.68
C PRO A 64 -4.62 15.05 -18.35
N ILE A 65 -4.52 13.76 -18.61
CA ILE A 65 -3.61 13.18 -19.59
C ILE A 65 -4.31 13.17 -20.94
N SER A 66 -3.55 13.17 -22.03
CA SER A 66 -4.10 13.08 -23.38
C SER A 66 -4.94 11.80 -23.55
N ASN A 67 -6.06 11.92 -24.29
CA ASN A 67 -6.93 10.77 -24.53
C ASN A 67 -6.20 9.64 -25.29
N GLU A 68 -5.29 9.99 -26.19
CA GLU A 68 -4.48 9.03 -26.92
C GLU A 68 -3.59 8.22 -25.98
N ARG A 69 -2.86 8.89 -25.08
CA ARG A 69 -2.02 8.21 -24.08
C ARG A 69 -2.85 7.36 -23.13
N LEU A 70 -3.96 7.89 -22.65
CA LEU A 70 -4.85 7.16 -21.76
C LEU A 70 -5.42 5.91 -22.42
N ALA A 71 -5.80 5.98 -23.70
CA ALA A 71 -6.25 4.84 -24.47
C ALA A 71 -5.15 3.78 -24.63
N ASN A 72 -3.91 4.20 -24.94
CA ASN A 72 -2.78 3.29 -25.04
C ASN A 72 -2.48 2.57 -23.70
N GLU A 73 -2.48 3.29 -22.59
CA GLU A 73 -2.27 2.70 -21.26
C GLU A 73 -3.38 1.72 -20.85
N ILE A 74 -4.64 2.04 -21.19
CA ILE A 74 -5.78 1.15 -20.97
C ILE A 74 -5.67 -0.11 -21.85
N SER A 75 -5.25 0.02 -23.11
CA SER A 75 -5.02 -1.11 -24.02
C SER A 75 -3.98 -2.09 -23.45
N LEU A 76 -2.84 -1.57 -22.99
CA LEU A 76 -1.79 -2.38 -22.37
C LEU A 76 -2.30 -3.12 -21.11
N GLU A 77 -3.15 -2.48 -20.32
CA GLU A 77 -3.71 -3.11 -19.12
C GLU A 77 -4.75 -4.20 -19.49
N ILE A 78 -5.53 -3.98 -20.56
CA ILE A 78 -6.46 -4.99 -21.11
C ILE A 78 -5.67 -6.21 -21.61
N GLU A 79 -4.56 -6.02 -22.27
CA GLU A 79 -3.67 -7.11 -22.73
C GLU A 79 -3.13 -7.92 -21.55
N LYS A 80 -2.64 -7.25 -20.49
CA LYS A 80 -2.18 -7.91 -19.27
C LYS A 80 -3.29 -8.75 -18.62
N ILE A 81 -4.50 -8.20 -18.51
CA ILE A 81 -5.64 -8.91 -17.94
C ILE A 81 -6.03 -10.10 -18.82
N THR A 82 -5.97 -9.93 -20.15
CA THR A 82 -6.30 -11.01 -21.10
C THR A 82 -5.33 -12.17 -20.96
N ALA A 83 -4.02 -11.90 -20.94
CA ALA A 83 -3.00 -12.91 -20.70
C ALA A 83 -3.21 -13.64 -19.34
N ALA A 84 -3.57 -12.89 -18.29
CA ALA A 84 -3.88 -13.48 -16.99
C ALA A 84 -5.12 -14.40 -17.02
N ILE A 85 -6.16 -14.06 -17.78
CA ILE A 85 -7.37 -14.89 -17.97
C ILE A 85 -7.01 -16.17 -18.73
N GLU A 86 -6.25 -16.09 -19.82
CA GLU A 86 -5.85 -17.24 -20.63
C GLU A 86 -5.02 -18.25 -19.82
N GLU A 87 -4.11 -17.76 -18.98
CA GLU A 87 -3.31 -18.61 -18.11
C GLU A 87 -4.14 -19.29 -17.01
N LEU A 88 -5.20 -18.62 -16.49
CA LEU A 88 -6.12 -19.18 -15.52
C LEU A 88 -7.12 -20.17 -16.14
N GLY A 89 -7.53 -19.96 -17.39
CA GLY A 89 -8.51 -20.79 -18.09
C GLY A 89 -8.08 -22.24 -18.28
N ASN A 90 -6.77 -22.51 -18.19
CA ASN A 90 -6.19 -23.84 -18.27
C ASN A 90 -6.09 -24.58 -16.92
N ALA A 91 -6.60 -24.00 -15.82
CA ALA A 91 -6.52 -24.56 -14.47
C ALA A 91 -7.92 -24.80 -13.87
N ASP A 92 -8.27 -26.07 -13.66
CA ASP A 92 -9.53 -26.47 -13.02
C ASP A 92 -9.70 -25.84 -11.63
N GLY A 93 -10.84 -25.19 -11.38
CA GLY A 93 -11.28 -24.74 -10.05
C GLY A 93 -11.25 -23.24 -9.77
N ARG A 94 -10.84 -22.35 -10.70
CA ARG A 94 -10.66 -20.91 -10.47
C ARG A 94 -11.69 -19.99 -11.13
N ARG A 95 -12.93 -20.45 -11.33
CA ARG A 95 -14.01 -19.69 -12.00
C ARG A 95 -14.29 -18.30 -11.41
N PHE A 96 -14.10 -18.11 -10.10
CA PHE A 96 -14.36 -16.82 -9.45
C PHE A 96 -13.31 -15.75 -9.81
N SER A 97 -12.03 -16.12 -9.82
CA SER A 97 -10.94 -15.22 -10.21
C SER A 97 -11.05 -14.79 -11.66
N VAL A 98 -11.40 -15.72 -12.56
CA VAL A 98 -11.64 -15.43 -13.99
C VAL A 98 -12.78 -14.44 -14.14
N LYS A 99 -13.92 -14.64 -13.46
CA LYS A 99 -15.07 -13.75 -13.52
C LYS A 99 -14.75 -12.31 -13.04
N GLN A 100 -13.92 -12.17 -12.02
CA GLN A 100 -13.49 -10.85 -11.55
C GLN A 100 -12.61 -10.13 -12.59
N LEU A 101 -11.66 -10.85 -13.19
CA LEU A 101 -10.79 -10.32 -14.23
C LEU A 101 -11.57 -9.95 -15.50
N GLU A 102 -12.54 -10.80 -15.91
CA GLU A 102 -13.46 -10.52 -17.03
C GLU A 102 -14.29 -9.26 -16.78
N THR A 103 -14.83 -9.07 -15.57
CA THR A 103 -15.57 -7.86 -15.21
C THR A 103 -14.67 -6.62 -15.30
N LYS A 104 -13.44 -6.73 -14.81
CA LYS A 104 -12.44 -5.64 -14.85
C LYS A 104 -12.06 -5.31 -16.30
N LYS A 105 -11.81 -6.33 -17.12
CA LYS A 105 -11.55 -6.19 -18.55
C LYS A 105 -12.70 -5.47 -19.27
N LYS A 106 -13.95 -5.90 -19.03
CA LYS A 106 -15.15 -5.28 -19.63
C LYS A 106 -15.27 -3.80 -19.27
N ASN A 107 -15.01 -3.43 -18.01
CA ASN A 107 -15.05 -2.03 -17.57
C ASN A 107 -13.96 -1.17 -18.25
N LEU A 108 -12.76 -1.74 -18.42
CA LEU A 108 -11.67 -1.06 -19.13
C LEU A 108 -11.94 -0.94 -20.62
N GLN A 109 -12.52 -1.96 -21.26
CA GLN A 109 -12.94 -1.93 -22.66
C GLN A 109 -13.99 -0.85 -22.91
N ALA A 110 -15.02 -0.77 -22.06
CA ALA A 110 -16.02 0.29 -22.16
C ALA A 110 -15.40 1.70 -22.05
N LYS A 111 -14.45 1.89 -21.15
CA LYS A 111 -13.71 3.14 -21.00
C LYS A 111 -12.82 3.43 -22.22
N TYR A 112 -12.17 2.42 -22.78
CA TYR A 112 -11.39 2.54 -24.01
C TYR A 112 -12.25 2.99 -25.19
N GLU A 113 -13.42 2.36 -25.38
CA GLU A 113 -14.38 2.70 -26.42
C GLU A 113 -14.91 4.12 -26.26
N GLU A 114 -15.23 4.56 -25.04
CA GLU A 114 -15.64 5.94 -24.75
C GLU A 114 -14.57 6.94 -25.15
N LEU A 115 -13.30 6.68 -24.79
CA LEU A 115 -12.18 7.57 -25.11
C LEU A 115 -11.89 7.67 -26.62
N THR A 116 -12.00 6.53 -27.32
CA THR A 116 -11.74 6.47 -28.77
C THR A 116 -12.91 6.97 -29.62
N ALA A 117 -14.15 6.94 -29.07
CA ALA A 117 -15.32 7.48 -29.73
C ALA A 117 -15.49 9.00 -29.56
N GLN A 118 -14.82 9.62 -28.60
CA GLN A 118 -14.85 11.07 -28.43
C GLN A 118 -14.01 11.73 -29.52
N GLU A 119 -14.65 12.49 -30.40
CA GLU A 119 -13.94 13.44 -31.27
C GLU A 119 -13.07 14.36 -30.38
N VAL A 120 -11.79 14.48 -30.74
CA VAL A 120 -10.83 15.32 -30.03
C VAL A 120 -11.36 16.76 -29.97
N LYS A 121 -11.89 17.16 -28.82
CA LYS A 121 -12.10 18.55 -28.52
C LYS A 121 -10.76 19.18 -28.19
N ASP A 122 -10.15 19.83 -29.14
CA ASP A 122 -8.78 20.38 -29.14
C ASP A 122 -8.49 21.48 -28.11
N ASP A 123 -9.38 21.75 -27.16
CA ASP A 123 -9.29 22.94 -26.31
C ASP A 123 -8.84 22.69 -24.85
N ILE A 124 -8.42 21.51 -24.47
CA ILE A 124 -8.00 21.25 -23.07
C ILE A 124 -6.51 20.91 -23.03
N PHE A 125 -5.71 21.78 -22.42
CA PHE A 125 -4.31 21.45 -22.12
C PHE A 125 -4.23 20.18 -21.28
N CYS A 126 -3.47 19.21 -21.75
CA CYS A 126 -3.14 17.99 -21.03
C CYS A 126 -1.76 18.11 -20.37
N PHE A 127 -1.46 17.19 -19.46
CA PHE A 127 -0.23 17.20 -18.67
C PHE A 127 1.04 17.26 -19.53
N GLU A 128 1.04 16.53 -20.64
CA GLU A 128 2.14 16.45 -21.59
C GLU A 128 2.46 17.82 -22.24
N GLN A 129 1.47 18.70 -22.34
CA GLN A 129 1.61 20.03 -22.96
C GLN A 129 2.05 21.11 -21.97
N LEU A 130 2.12 20.79 -20.66
CA LEU A 130 2.48 21.77 -19.63
C LEU A 130 4.00 22.00 -19.54
N GLY A 131 4.84 21.20 -20.21
CA GLY A 131 6.30 21.33 -20.19
C GLY A 131 6.92 20.98 -18.83
N VAL A 132 6.30 20.05 -18.10
CA VAL A 132 6.83 19.60 -16.80
C VAL A 132 7.99 18.64 -17.02
N ASP A 133 9.20 18.97 -16.53
CA ASP A 133 10.39 18.15 -16.62
C ASP A 133 10.53 17.20 -15.42
N TYR A 134 10.26 17.70 -14.22
CA TYR A 134 10.37 16.98 -12.96
C TYR A 134 9.15 17.19 -12.08
N MET A 135 8.76 16.14 -11.38
CA MET A 135 7.64 16.14 -10.45
C MET A 135 8.11 15.68 -9.07
N PHE A 136 7.89 16.54 -8.06
CA PHE A 136 8.09 16.22 -6.65
C PHE A 136 6.73 16.05 -5.99
N VAL A 137 6.51 14.96 -5.30
CA VAL A 137 5.22 14.66 -4.66
C VAL A 137 5.43 14.49 -3.16
N ASP A 138 4.91 15.44 -2.40
CA ASP A 138 4.90 15.37 -0.93
C ASP A 138 3.72 14.52 -0.44
N GLU A 139 3.91 13.82 0.68
CA GLU A 139 2.95 12.87 1.26
C GLU A 139 2.49 11.82 0.21
N ALA A 140 3.45 11.27 -0.52
CA ALA A 140 3.20 10.36 -1.64
C ALA A 140 2.46 9.07 -1.24
N HIS A 141 2.47 8.68 0.04
CA HIS A 141 1.70 7.57 0.57
C HIS A 141 0.17 7.72 0.32
N MET A 142 -0.32 8.94 0.05
CA MET A 142 -1.72 9.17 -0.32
C MET A 142 -2.11 8.56 -1.68
N PHE A 143 -1.15 8.15 -2.49
CA PHE A 143 -1.34 7.51 -3.80
C PHE A 143 -1.12 5.97 -3.77
N LYS A 144 -0.95 5.36 -2.60
CA LYS A 144 -0.70 3.93 -2.42
C LYS A 144 -1.79 2.99 -2.95
N ASN A 145 -3.05 3.47 -3.07
CA ASN A 145 -4.17 2.68 -3.58
C ASN A 145 -4.19 2.69 -5.13
N CYS A 146 -3.09 2.27 -5.74
CA CYS A 146 -3.00 2.07 -7.18
C CYS A 146 -3.53 0.68 -7.55
N MET A 147 -4.20 0.58 -8.70
CA MET A 147 -4.72 -0.70 -9.19
C MET A 147 -3.60 -1.72 -9.36
N ILE A 148 -3.76 -2.87 -8.74
CA ILE A 148 -2.91 -4.03 -8.92
C ILE A 148 -3.70 -5.06 -9.73
N THR A 149 -3.11 -5.54 -10.86
CA THR A 149 -3.66 -6.65 -11.61
C THR A 149 -3.08 -7.95 -11.06
N THR A 150 -3.94 -8.81 -10.52
CA THR A 150 -3.56 -10.05 -9.86
C THR A 150 -4.58 -11.14 -10.12
N LYS A 151 -4.12 -12.37 -10.23
CA LYS A 151 -4.92 -13.60 -10.29
C LYS A 151 -5.36 -14.05 -8.89
N LEU A 152 -4.78 -13.45 -7.84
CA LEU A 152 -5.08 -13.76 -6.45
C LEU A 152 -6.42 -13.14 -6.08
N SER A 153 -7.43 -13.98 -5.89
CA SER A 153 -8.77 -13.57 -5.45
C SER A 153 -9.02 -14.03 -4.02
N ASN A 154 -9.79 -13.24 -3.27
CA ASN A 154 -10.13 -13.53 -1.86
C ASN A 154 -8.91 -13.70 -0.93
N VAL A 155 -7.82 -12.98 -1.23
CA VAL A 155 -6.65 -12.91 -0.36
C VAL A 155 -6.75 -11.62 0.45
N ALA A 156 -6.86 -11.74 1.78
CA ALA A 156 -6.83 -10.60 2.68
C ALA A 156 -5.42 -9.97 2.71
N GLY A 157 -5.32 -8.67 3.01
CA GLY A 157 -4.07 -7.92 2.95
C GLY A 157 -3.71 -7.40 1.54
N LEU A 158 -4.51 -7.75 0.50
CA LEU A 158 -4.37 -7.17 -0.84
C LEU A 158 -5.41 -6.08 -1.04
N SER A 159 -4.97 -4.84 -1.23
CA SER A 159 -5.86 -3.76 -1.66
C SER A 159 -6.16 -3.94 -3.16
N THR A 160 -7.33 -4.48 -3.48
CA THR A 160 -7.82 -4.58 -4.86
C THR A 160 -8.59 -3.34 -5.30
N THR A 161 -8.86 -2.41 -4.37
CA THR A 161 -9.51 -1.14 -4.67
C THR A 161 -8.51 -0.15 -5.25
N SER A 162 -8.82 0.39 -6.41
CA SER A 162 -8.03 1.47 -7.01
C SER A 162 -8.74 2.81 -6.85
N SER A 163 -7.97 3.86 -6.59
CA SER A 163 -8.46 5.23 -6.68
C SER A 163 -8.08 5.82 -8.04
N ASN A 164 -9.00 6.58 -8.62
CA ASN A 164 -8.74 7.27 -9.90
C ASN A 164 -7.51 8.18 -9.81
N LYS A 165 -7.30 8.84 -8.67
CA LYS A 165 -6.14 9.70 -8.43
C LYS A 165 -4.80 8.94 -8.49
N SER A 166 -4.77 7.71 -7.98
CA SER A 166 -3.55 6.90 -8.00
C SER A 166 -3.22 6.38 -9.39
N MET A 167 -4.24 6.05 -10.18
CA MET A 167 -4.06 5.68 -11.59
C MET A 167 -3.60 6.87 -12.44
N ASP A 168 -4.22 8.03 -12.26
CA ASP A 168 -3.81 9.26 -12.92
C ASP A 168 -2.37 9.64 -12.61
N MET A 169 -1.96 9.54 -11.32
CA MET A 169 -0.57 9.72 -10.90
C MET A 169 0.36 8.73 -11.60
N LEU A 170 -0.01 7.44 -11.70
CA LEU A 170 0.81 6.42 -12.35
C LEU A 170 1.10 6.75 -13.82
N TRP A 171 0.10 7.16 -14.56
CA TRP A 171 0.26 7.51 -15.98
C TRP A 171 1.13 8.75 -16.17
N LYS A 172 1.00 9.76 -15.30
CA LYS A 172 1.88 10.95 -15.31
C LYS A 172 3.33 10.60 -14.93
N CYS A 173 3.53 9.69 -13.95
CA CYS A 173 4.86 9.19 -13.62
C CYS A 173 5.50 8.44 -14.79
N LYS A 174 4.74 7.58 -15.47
CA LYS A 174 5.22 6.88 -16.66
C LYS A 174 5.63 7.84 -17.77
N TYR A 175 4.80 8.87 -18.05
CA TYR A 175 5.15 9.88 -19.04
C TYR A 175 6.47 10.58 -18.69
N LEU A 176 6.65 11.03 -17.46
CA LEU A 176 7.89 11.68 -17.05
C LEU A 176 9.09 10.73 -17.10
N SER A 177 8.90 9.49 -16.69
CA SER A 177 9.93 8.44 -16.77
C SER A 177 10.39 8.19 -18.22
N GLU A 178 9.47 8.22 -19.19
CA GLU A 178 9.79 8.06 -20.61
C GLU A 178 10.62 9.23 -21.16
N ILE A 179 10.19 10.48 -20.91
CA ILE A 179 10.89 11.67 -21.42
C ILE A 179 12.22 11.94 -20.70
N GLN A 180 12.37 11.45 -19.46
CA GLN A 180 13.54 11.66 -18.61
C GLN A 180 14.40 10.39 -18.43
N ASN A 181 14.26 9.40 -19.33
CA ASN A 181 15.06 8.17 -19.33
C ASN A 181 15.07 7.44 -17.97
N GLY A 182 13.90 7.17 -17.43
CA GLY A 182 13.72 6.47 -16.16
C GLY A 182 13.81 7.36 -14.91
N ARG A 183 13.82 8.69 -15.09
CA ARG A 183 13.89 9.69 -14.00
C ARG A 183 12.67 10.61 -14.07
N GLY A 184 12.75 11.78 -13.43
CA GLY A 184 11.74 12.84 -13.53
C GLY A 184 10.70 12.84 -12.40
N VAL A 185 10.70 11.86 -11.49
CA VAL A 185 9.74 11.78 -10.38
C VAL A 185 10.48 11.55 -9.07
N VAL A 186 10.11 12.34 -8.07
CA VAL A 186 10.59 12.18 -6.68
C VAL A 186 9.39 12.14 -5.74
N PHE A 187 9.25 11.06 -5.00
CA PHE A 187 8.25 10.91 -3.95
C PHE A 187 8.88 11.16 -2.58
N ALA A 188 8.21 11.97 -1.76
CA ALA A 188 8.59 12.22 -0.37
C ALA A 188 7.46 11.78 0.55
N THR A 189 7.78 11.00 1.58
CA THR A 189 6.82 10.58 2.60
C THR A 189 7.54 10.11 3.86
N GLY A 190 6.97 10.41 5.02
CA GLY A 190 7.41 9.83 6.30
C GLY A 190 6.95 8.39 6.51
N THR A 191 6.01 7.89 5.70
CA THR A 191 5.35 6.59 5.91
C THR A 191 5.15 5.85 4.58
N PRO A 192 6.24 5.37 3.94
CA PRO A 192 6.16 4.68 2.65
C PRO A 192 5.37 3.37 2.74
N ILE A 193 5.38 2.72 3.91
CA ILE A 193 4.58 1.54 4.24
C ILE A 193 3.71 1.91 5.44
N SER A 194 2.39 1.85 5.29
CA SER A 194 1.47 2.19 6.37
C SER A 194 0.54 1.03 6.76
N ASN A 195 0.23 0.12 5.84
CA ASN A 195 -0.67 -1.01 6.08
C ASN A 195 -0.04 -2.36 5.74
N SER A 196 0.60 -2.48 4.58
CA SER A 196 1.14 -3.75 4.11
C SER A 196 2.42 -3.53 3.28
N ILE A 197 3.31 -4.50 3.31
CA ILE A 197 4.54 -4.52 2.49
C ILE A 197 4.20 -4.47 0.98
N THR A 198 3.00 -4.86 0.56
CA THR A 198 2.55 -4.71 -0.82
C THR A 198 2.58 -3.26 -1.32
N GLU A 199 2.56 -2.29 -0.40
CA GLU A 199 2.71 -0.87 -0.74
C GLU A 199 4.10 -0.57 -1.34
N MET A 200 5.14 -1.34 -1.01
CA MET A 200 6.47 -1.23 -1.65
C MET A 200 6.41 -1.52 -3.16
N TYR A 201 5.67 -2.58 -3.55
CA TYR A 201 5.44 -2.88 -4.95
C TYR A 201 4.76 -1.72 -5.69
N VAL A 202 3.75 -1.12 -5.07
CA VAL A 202 3.05 0.03 -5.64
C VAL A 202 3.98 1.23 -5.80
N MET A 203 4.80 1.55 -4.79
CA MET A 203 5.78 2.64 -4.87
C MET A 203 6.81 2.38 -5.97
N GLN A 204 7.29 1.15 -6.11
CA GLN A 204 8.22 0.79 -7.17
C GLN A 204 7.59 0.91 -8.56
N ARG A 205 6.30 0.59 -8.72
CA ARG A 205 5.60 0.81 -10.00
C ARG A 205 5.59 2.27 -10.45
N TYR A 206 5.56 3.21 -9.51
CA TYR A 206 5.64 4.64 -9.81
C TYR A 206 7.05 5.08 -10.20
N LEU A 207 8.07 4.56 -9.50
CA LEU A 207 9.42 5.14 -9.49
C LEU A 207 10.43 4.32 -10.30
N ASP A 208 10.28 3.00 -10.35
CA ASP A 208 11.20 2.09 -11.06
C ASP A 208 10.46 0.85 -11.61
N ASN A 209 9.43 1.10 -12.43
CA ASN A 209 8.69 0.03 -13.10
C ASN A 209 9.59 -0.80 -14.02
N GLY A 210 10.62 -0.18 -14.62
CA GLY A 210 11.55 -0.86 -15.48
C GLY A 210 12.36 -1.96 -14.78
N LEU A 211 12.72 -1.79 -13.50
CA LEU A 211 13.36 -2.83 -12.71
C LEU A 211 12.42 -3.98 -12.41
N LEU A 212 11.14 -3.68 -12.10
CA LEU A 212 10.13 -4.73 -11.92
C LEU A 212 9.96 -5.58 -13.17
N GLU A 213 9.88 -4.96 -14.35
CA GLU A 213 9.72 -5.67 -15.62
C GLU A 213 10.96 -6.50 -15.98
N ARG A 214 12.16 -5.95 -15.84
CA ARG A 214 13.43 -6.68 -16.10
C ARG A 214 13.61 -7.89 -15.19
N ASN A 215 13.11 -7.85 -13.96
CA ASN A 215 13.17 -8.96 -13.01
C ASN A 215 11.96 -9.92 -13.14
N GLY A 216 11.07 -9.73 -14.12
CA GLY A 216 9.89 -10.55 -14.31
C GLY A 216 8.77 -10.30 -13.30
N PHE A 217 8.83 -9.19 -12.54
CA PHE A 217 7.85 -8.79 -11.54
C PHE A 217 6.82 -7.77 -12.06
N GLY A 218 6.73 -7.57 -13.36
CA GLY A 218 5.71 -6.72 -13.99
C GLY A 218 4.28 -7.16 -13.65
N PHE A 219 4.07 -8.46 -13.39
CA PHE A 219 2.86 -9.00 -12.75
C PHE A 219 3.07 -9.13 -11.25
N PHE A 220 2.10 -8.62 -10.49
CA PHE A 220 2.12 -8.67 -9.02
C PHE A 220 2.22 -10.10 -8.46
N ASP A 221 1.57 -11.05 -9.11
CA ASP A 221 1.60 -12.47 -8.70
C ASP A 221 3.03 -13.05 -8.68
N ASN A 222 3.88 -12.64 -9.61
CA ASN A 222 5.29 -13.05 -9.65
C ASN A 222 6.07 -12.43 -8.48
N TRP A 223 5.79 -11.17 -8.16
CA TRP A 223 6.38 -10.50 -7.01
C TRP A 223 5.95 -11.18 -5.70
N VAL A 224 4.65 -11.50 -5.56
CA VAL A 224 4.14 -12.26 -4.40
C VAL A 224 4.75 -13.66 -4.33
N ALA A 225 4.93 -14.34 -5.46
CA ALA A 225 5.56 -15.66 -5.47
C ALA A 225 7.01 -15.64 -4.97
N MET A 226 7.71 -14.53 -5.12
CA MET A 226 9.09 -14.34 -4.66
C MET A 226 9.18 -13.85 -3.22
N PHE A 227 8.35 -12.87 -2.85
CA PHE A 227 8.48 -12.15 -1.60
C PHE A 227 7.33 -12.38 -0.63
N GLY A 228 6.18 -12.84 -1.10
CA GLY A 228 4.99 -13.03 -0.28
C GLY A 228 4.67 -14.49 -0.01
N ASN A 229 4.19 -14.78 1.19
CA ASN A 229 3.67 -16.08 1.56
C ASN A 229 2.19 -15.94 1.91
N ILE A 230 1.36 -16.65 1.14
CA ILE A 230 -0.08 -16.68 1.37
C ILE A 230 -0.35 -17.77 2.40
N THR A 231 -0.65 -17.35 3.61
CA THR A 231 -1.08 -18.27 4.67
C THR A 231 -2.59 -18.46 4.62
N THR A 232 -3.04 -19.69 4.79
CA THR A 232 -4.46 -20.00 4.93
C THR A 232 -4.77 -20.04 6.42
N GLY A 233 -5.46 -19.04 6.91
CA GLY A 233 -5.90 -18.93 8.30
C GLY A 233 -7.39 -19.22 8.43
N LEU A 234 -7.78 -19.69 9.63
CA LEU A 234 -9.18 -19.74 10.04
C LEU A 234 -9.55 -18.34 10.55
N GLU A 235 -10.23 -17.57 9.72
CA GLU A 235 -10.79 -16.27 10.14
C GLU A 235 -12.26 -16.45 10.49
N LEU A 236 -12.73 -15.75 11.51
CA LEU A 236 -14.14 -15.61 11.77
C LEU A 236 -14.79 -14.98 10.54
N ALA A 237 -15.83 -15.61 9.99
CA ALA A 237 -16.54 -15.04 8.86
C ALA A 237 -17.07 -13.64 9.23
N PRO A 238 -17.07 -12.64 8.32
CA PRO A 238 -17.60 -11.31 8.61
C PRO A 238 -19.04 -11.33 9.14
N GLU A 239 -19.77 -12.37 8.72
CA GLU A 239 -21.12 -12.66 9.17
C GLU A 239 -21.17 -13.26 10.57
N GLY A 240 -20.04 -13.47 11.25
CA GLY A 240 -19.97 -14.16 12.55
C GLY A 240 -20.30 -15.65 12.50
N THR A 241 -20.51 -16.20 11.31
CA THR A 241 -21.10 -17.54 11.11
C THR A 241 -20.07 -18.66 11.02
N GLY A 242 -19.17 -18.74 12.00
CA GLY A 242 -18.16 -19.80 12.06
C GLY A 242 -16.83 -19.39 11.43
N TYR A 243 -15.86 -20.29 11.49
CA TYR A 243 -14.55 -20.07 10.91
C TYR A 243 -14.58 -20.43 9.43
N ARG A 244 -14.11 -19.51 8.59
CA ARG A 244 -13.85 -19.81 7.17
C ARG A 244 -12.34 -19.82 6.93
N MET A 245 -11.91 -20.73 6.08
CA MET A 245 -10.55 -20.70 5.56
C MET A 245 -10.42 -19.47 4.67
N LYS A 246 -9.58 -18.53 5.07
CA LYS A 246 -9.28 -17.34 4.27
C LYS A 246 -7.80 -17.29 3.99
N ASN A 247 -7.48 -17.10 2.73
CA ASN A 247 -6.12 -16.85 2.32
C ASN A 247 -5.76 -15.41 2.66
N ARG A 248 -4.61 -15.23 3.32
CA ARG A 248 -4.08 -13.92 3.68
C ARG A 248 -2.62 -13.82 3.24
N LEU A 249 -2.25 -12.71 2.65
CA LEU A 249 -0.86 -12.35 2.43
C LEU A 249 -0.35 -11.69 3.73
N SER A 250 0.11 -12.50 4.66
CA SER A 250 0.50 -12.04 6.00
C SER A 250 1.97 -12.26 6.32
N LYS A 251 2.68 -13.02 5.50
CA LYS A 251 4.09 -13.29 5.69
C LYS A 251 4.87 -12.90 4.45
N PHE A 252 6.03 -12.30 4.69
CA PHE A 252 6.97 -11.92 3.63
C PHE A 252 8.30 -12.62 3.86
N ASP A 253 8.82 -13.19 2.80
CA ASP A 253 10.07 -13.93 2.76
C ASP A 253 11.07 -13.19 1.84
N ASN A 254 12.35 -13.57 1.87
CA ASN A 254 13.43 -12.95 1.08
C ASN A 254 13.54 -11.43 1.29
N LEU A 255 13.36 -11.00 2.54
CA LEU A 255 13.41 -9.57 2.90
C LEU A 255 14.71 -8.86 2.50
N PRO A 256 15.91 -9.47 2.65
CA PRO A 256 17.15 -8.82 2.22
C PRO A 256 17.15 -8.48 0.73
N GLU A 257 16.64 -9.37 -0.11
CA GLU A 257 16.53 -9.19 -1.55
C GLU A 257 15.48 -8.11 -1.89
N LEU A 258 14.34 -8.12 -1.19
CA LEU A 258 13.31 -7.11 -1.33
C LEU A 258 13.84 -5.73 -0.93
N MET A 259 14.54 -5.63 0.19
CA MET A 259 15.12 -4.37 0.67
C MET A 259 16.22 -3.86 -0.26
N LYS A 260 17.05 -4.76 -0.80
CA LYS A 260 18.05 -4.38 -1.81
C LYS A 260 17.39 -3.83 -3.07
N MET A 261 16.29 -4.42 -3.53
CA MET A 261 15.53 -3.92 -4.67
C MET A 261 14.89 -2.57 -4.35
N PHE A 262 14.33 -2.41 -3.14
CA PHE A 262 13.73 -1.16 -2.68
C PHE A 262 14.77 -0.03 -2.55
N SER A 263 15.94 -0.31 -1.99
CA SER A 263 17.03 0.67 -1.83
C SER A 263 17.61 1.17 -3.16
N HIS A 264 17.32 0.49 -4.28
CA HIS A 264 17.77 0.94 -5.60
C HIS A 264 17.15 2.28 -6.03
N PHE A 265 15.91 2.54 -5.61
CA PHE A 265 15.18 3.77 -5.96
C PHE A 265 14.75 4.60 -4.75
N THR A 266 15.13 4.20 -3.51
CA THR A 266 14.76 4.91 -2.28
C THR A 266 15.99 5.32 -1.47
N ASP A 267 15.90 6.47 -0.82
CA ASP A 267 16.79 6.91 0.25
C ASP A 267 15.97 6.95 1.56
N VAL A 268 16.36 6.12 2.52
CA VAL A 268 15.66 6.00 3.81
C VAL A 268 16.51 6.62 4.89
N GLN A 269 15.97 7.66 5.55
CA GLN A 269 16.61 8.35 6.66
C GLN A 269 15.73 8.26 7.90
N THR A 270 16.17 7.51 8.91
CA THR A 270 15.46 7.43 10.20
C THR A 270 15.92 8.52 11.15
N GLY A 271 15.10 8.86 12.14
CA GLY A 271 15.43 9.89 13.14
C GLY A 271 16.76 9.64 13.86
N ASP A 272 17.08 8.38 14.12
CA ASP A 272 18.33 7.97 14.78
C ASP A 272 19.57 8.25 13.91
N MET A 273 19.43 8.14 12.58
CA MET A 273 20.52 8.40 11.62
C MET A 273 20.80 9.90 11.49
N LEU A 274 19.76 10.73 11.58
CA LEU A 274 19.85 12.15 11.28
C LEU A 274 20.39 13.01 12.43
N LYS A 275 20.38 12.50 13.68
CA LYS A 275 20.81 13.23 14.90
C LYS A 275 20.26 14.67 14.94
N LEU A 276 18.97 14.82 14.62
CA LEU A 276 18.32 16.13 14.58
C LEU A 276 18.25 16.73 15.99
N PRO A 277 18.35 18.07 16.14
CA PRO A 277 18.16 18.74 17.42
C PRO A 277 16.67 18.78 17.78
N VAL A 278 16.16 17.65 18.19
CA VAL A 278 14.78 17.48 18.69
C VAL A 278 14.81 17.34 20.20
N PRO A 279 13.73 17.72 20.92
CA PRO A 279 13.69 17.57 22.38
C PRO A 279 13.78 16.11 22.81
N GLU A 280 14.41 15.87 23.94
CA GLU A 280 14.29 14.61 24.66
C GLU A 280 12.84 14.41 25.10
N HIS A 281 12.39 13.18 25.27
CA HIS A 281 11.02 12.94 25.66
C HIS A 281 10.85 11.81 26.67
N THR A 282 9.81 11.93 27.49
CA THR A 282 9.34 10.86 28.37
C THR A 282 7.98 10.38 27.90
N MET A 283 7.85 9.06 27.72
CA MET A 283 6.59 8.40 27.39
C MET A 283 5.86 7.97 28.66
N HIS A 284 4.67 8.51 28.88
CA HIS A 284 3.80 8.19 30.02
C HIS A 284 2.64 7.31 29.57
N ASN A 285 2.69 6.01 29.88
CA ASN A 285 1.58 5.09 29.67
C ASN A 285 0.65 5.14 30.89
N VAL A 286 -0.45 5.91 30.79
CA VAL A 286 -1.42 6.09 31.86
C VAL A 286 -2.45 4.96 31.79
N ALA A 287 -2.23 3.92 32.60
CA ALA A 287 -3.12 2.78 32.70
C ALA A 287 -4.26 3.09 33.70
N LEU A 288 -5.50 2.98 33.22
CA LEU A 288 -6.72 3.30 33.96
C LEU A 288 -7.53 2.03 34.19
N GLU A 289 -8.07 1.87 35.40
CA GLU A 289 -9.01 0.77 35.69
C GLU A 289 -10.37 1.10 35.08
N PRO A 290 -11.07 0.14 34.46
CA PRO A 290 -12.44 0.35 33.99
C PRO A 290 -13.39 0.57 35.17
N ASP A 291 -14.41 1.39 34.98
CA ASP A 291 -15.50 1.49 35.91
C ASP A 291 -16.50 0.33 35.73
N GLU A 292 -17.42 0.17 36.66
CA GLU A 292 -18.45 -0.88 36.66
C GLU A 292 -19.30 -0.84 35.38
N PHE A 293 -19.72 0.34 34.94
CA PHE A 293 -20.47 0.52 33.70
C PHE A 293 -19.68 0.01 32.47
N THR A 294 -18.40 0.35 32.38
CA THR A 294 -17.54 -0.11 31.30
C THR A 294 -17.40 -1.63 31.31
N GLN A 295 -17.28 -2.26 32.49
CA GLN A 295 -17.21 -3.71 32.63
C GLN A 295 -18.50 -4.39 32.17
N ASP A 296 -19.66 -3.88 32.61
CA ASP A 296 -20.98 -4.41 32.22
C ASP A 296 -21.18 -4.36 30.68
N ILE A 297 -20.85 -3.24 30.04
CA ILE A 297 -20.97 -3.12 28.59
C ILE A 297 -19.99 -4.05 27.89
N MET A 298 -18.77 -4.24 28.43
CA MET A 298 -17.80 -5.21 27.85
C MET A 298 -18.36 -6.64 27.91
N MET A 299 -19.05 -7.02 29.00
CA MET A 299 -19.75 -8.32 29.08
C MET A 299 -20.87 -8.43 28.03
N THR A 300 -21.66 -7.39 27.84
CA THR A 300 -22.66 -7.33 26.75
C THR A 300 -22.03 -7.53 25.37
N PHE A 301 -20.83 -7.01 25.12
CA PHE A 301 -20.11 -7.26 23.87
C PHE A 301 -19.72 -8.74 23.72
N VAL A 302 -19.36 -9.42 24.80
CA VAL A 302 -19.10 -10.86 24.79
C VAL A 302 -20.36 -11.65 24.40
N GLU A 303 -21.51 -11.32 25.00
CA GLU A 303 -22.80 -11.94 24.70
C GLU A 303 -23.21 -11.73 23.23
N ARG A 304 -23.11 -10.50 22.73
CA ARG A 304 -23.37 -10.15 21.34
C ARG A 304 -22.45 -10.90 20.37
N ALA A 305 -21.16 -10.95 20.70
CA ALA A 305 -20.18 -11.68 19.90
C ALA A 305 -20.45 -13.21 19.88
N ALA A 306 -20.95 -13.76 21.01
CA ALA A 306 -21.43 -15.15 21.07
C ALA A 306 -22.65 -15.37 20.16
N ALA A 307 -23.65 -14.50 20.25
CA ALA A 307 -24.86 -14.56 19.42
C ALA A 307 -24.54 -14.48 17.91
N ILE A 308 -23.58 -13.62 17.53
CA ILE A 308 -23.07 -13.52 16.14
C ILE A 308 -22.40 -14.83 15.74
N ARG A 309 -21.53 -15.38 16.58
CA ARG A 309 -20.84 -16.66 16.32
C ARG A 309 -21.84 -17.81 16.13
N ASP A 310 -22.89 -17.85 16.95
CA ASP A 310 -23.87 -18.92 16.94
C ASP A 310 -25.01 -18.69 15.93
N ARG A 311 -24.88 -17.70 15.03
CA ARG A 311 -25.84 -17.33 13.97
C ARG A 311 -27.23 -16.95 14.47
N GLN A 312 -27.32 -16.36 15.62
CA GLN A 312 -28.60 -15.94 16.22
C GLN A 312 -29.03 -14.55 15.76
N VAL A 313 -28.14 -13.79 15.09
CA VAL A 313 -28.38 -12.40 14.66
C VAL A 313 -27.91 -12.22 13.20
N GLU A 314 -28.73 -11.53 12.39
CA GLU A 314 -28.37 -11.20 11.01
C GLU A 314 -27.22 -10.19 10.93
N PRO A 315 -26.27 -10.33 9.97
CA PRO A 315 -25.08 -9.48 9.87
C PRO A 315 -25.38 -7.97 9.67
N GLU A 316 -26.54 -7.64 9.10
CA GLU A 316 -26.99 -6.26 8.92
C GLU A 316 -27.43 -5.63 10.25
N ILE A 317 -27.89 -6.43 11.21
CA ILE A 317 -28.35 -5.97 12.53
C ILE A 317 -27.15 -5.80 13.45
N ASP A 318 -26.28 -6.81 13.55
CA ASP A 318 -25.07 -6.79 14.35
C ASP A 318 -23.94 -7.64 13.73
N ASN A 319 -22.70 -7.18 13.93
CA ASN A 319 -21.52 -7.86 13.40
C ASN A 319 -20.27 -7.48 14.21
N MET A 320 -19.19 -8.27 14.06
CA MET A 320 -17.93 -8.08 14.80
C MET A 320 -17.29 -6.70 14.57
N LEU A 321 -17.43 -6.13 13.36
CA LEU A 321 -16.91 -4.79 13.06
C LEU A 321 -17.65 -3.70 13.85
N LYS A 322 -18.97 -3.84 13.99
CA LYS A 322 -19.79 -2.92 14.80
C LYS A 322 -19.41 -3.01 16.26
N ILE A 323 -19.28 -4.22 16.83
CA ILE A 323 -18.81 -4.43 18.19
C ILE A 323 -17.42 -3.82 18.39
N THR A 324 -16.48 -4.07 17.50
CA THR A 324 -15.12 -3.50 17.56
C THR A 324 -15.13 -1.97 17.60
N ASN A 325 -15.97 -1.35 16.77
CA ASN A 325 -16.10 0.12 16.74
C ASN A 325 -16.75 0.67 18.02
N GLU A 326 -17.76 -0.02 18.57
CA GLU A 326 -18.41 0.34 19.83
C GLU A 326 -17.45 0.13 21.01
N ALA A 327 -16.65 -0.93 21.03
CA ALA A 327 -15.64 -1.16 22.05
C ALA A 327 -14.56 -0.06 22.09
N ARG A 328 -14.15 0.47 20.94
CA ARG A 328 -13.27 1.65 20.88
C ARG A 328 -13.92 2.91 21.46
N LYS A 329 -15.18 3.14 21.14
CA LYS A 329 -15.94 4.27 21.68
C LYS A 329 -16.08 4.16 23.19
N LEU A 330 -16.43 2.98 23.70
CA LEU A 330 -16.54 2.69 25.13
C LEU A 330 -15.22 2.97 25.86
N ALA A 331 -14.11 2.47 25.33
CA ALA A 331 -12.79 2.67 25.91
C ALA A 331 -12.35 4.14 25.93
N LEU A 332 -12.78 4.96 24.96
CA LEU A 332 -12.51 6.39 24.96
C LEU A 332 -13.44 7.14 25.92
N ASP A 333 -14.74 6.95 25.73
CA ASP A 333 -15.76 7.71 26.45
C ASP A 333 -17.09 6.94 26.46
N PRO A 334 -17.49 6.35 27.59
CA PRO A 334 -18.73 5.59 27.71
C PRO A 334 -19.97 6.34 27.20
N LYS A 335 -19.99 7.66 27.31
CA LYS A 335 -21.09 8.51 26.80
C LYS A 335 -21.23 8.49 25.25
N LEU A 336 -20.29 7.93 24.52
CA LEU A 336 -20.44 7.66 23.08
C LEU A 336 -21.30 6.41 22.79
N ILE A 337 -21.58 5.62 23.84
CA ILE A 337 -22.45 4.44 23.78
C ILE A 337 -23.79 4.75 24.41
N ASP A 338 -23.79 5.31 25.63
CA ASP A 338 -24.99 5.71 26.37
C ASP A 338 -24.78 7.10 26.97
N ASN A 339 -25.68 8.03 26.69
CA ASN A 339 -25.64 9.40 27.23
C ASN A 339 -25.74 9.47 28.76
N HIS A 340 -26.29 8.46 29.42
CA HIS A 340 -26.40 8.35 30.87
C HIS A 340 -25.16 7.75 31.53
N ALA A 341 -24.20 7.29 30.76
CA ALA A 341 -22.94 6.71 31.25
C ALA A 341 -22.18 7.69 32.16
N PRO A 342 -21.32 7.18 33.05
CA PRO A 342 -20.47 8.01 33.91
C PRO A 342 -19.48 8.84 33.10
N MET A 343 -18.78 9.76 33.75
CA MET A 343 -17.71 10.54 33.15
C MET A 343 -16.55 9.61 32.77
N SER A 344 -16.00 9.83 31.60
CA SER A 344 -14.86 9.04 31.09
C SER A 344 -13.63 9.21 31.96
N ARG A 345 -13.08 8.11 32.47
CA ARG A 345 -11.82 8.12 33.22
C ARG A 345 -10.63 8.64 32.38
N LYS A 346 -10.65 8.44 31.05
CA LYS A 346 -9.64 9.03 30.17
C LYS A 346 -9.76 10.56 30.12
N VAL A 347 -10.97 11.08 30.01
CA VAL A 347 -11.21 12.53 30.03
C VAL A 347 -10.73 13.15 31.34
N GLU A 348 -11.03 12.54 32.47
CA GLU A 348 -10.57 13.00 33.78
C GLU A 348 -9.05 12.98 33.91
N ALA A 349 -8.42 11.85 33.59
CA ALA A 349 -6.96 11.70 33.66
C ALA A 349 -6.23 12.63 32.68
N CYS A 350 -6.76 12.79 31.46
CA CYS A 350 -6.22 13.72 30.48
C CYS A 350 -6.33 15.17 30.99
N ALA A 351 -7.49 15.56 31.51
CA ALA A 351 -7.70 16.90 32.07
C ALA A 351 -6.74 17.19 33.24
N GLU A 352 -6.47 16.21 34.11
CA GLU A 352 -5.51 16.32 35.19
C GLU A 352 -4.09 16.55 34.68
N ASN A 353 -3.62 15.71 33.78
CA ASN A 353 -2.25 15.83 33.22
C ASN A 353 -2.07 17.13 32.42
N VAL A 354 -3.05 17.49 31.59
CA VAL A 354 -3.04 18.76 30.86
C VAL A 354 -2.97 19.96 31.81
N TYR A 355 -3.75 19.92 32.90
CA TYR A 355 -3.75 20.99 33.89
C TYR A 355 -2.40 21.09 34.64
N ASN A 356 -1.79 19.98 35.00
CA ASN A 356 -0.47 19.94 35.64
C ASN A 356 0.60 20.56 34.77
N ILE A 357 0.67 20.17 33.47
CA ILE A 357 1.59 20.77 32.51
C ILE A 357 1.27 22.27 32.28
N TYR A 358 -0.01 22.63 32.17
CA TYR A 358 -0.47 24.00 32.02
C TYR A 358 0.04 24.88 33.19
N LYS A 359 -0.08 24.39 34.41
CA LYS A 359 0.40 25.08 35.63
C LYS A 359 1.94 25.18 35.65
N ASN A 360 2.62 24.06 35.40
CA ASN A 360 4.08 23.98 35.49
C ASN A 360 4.79 24.83 34.41
N THR A 361 4.14 25.04 33.28
CA THR A 361 4.69 25.80 32.14
C THR A 361 4.08 27.21 32.03
N THR A 362 3.57 27.78 33.10
CA THR A 362 2.90 29.10 33.09
C THR A 362 3.86 30.22 32.67
N GLU A 363 5.09 30.22 33.15
CA GLU A 363 6.10 31.24 32.83
C GLU A 363 6.54 31.17 31.35
N THR A 364 6.78 29.99 30.83
CA THR A 364 7.18 29.76 29.43
C THR A 364 6.01 29.81 28.47
N ARG A 365 4.76 29.83 28.98
CA ARG A 365 3.53 29.65 28.21
C ARG A 365 3.59 28.39 27.33
N GLY A 366 4.08 27.30 27.88
CA GLY A 366 4.14 26.01 27.20
C GLY A 366 2.78 25.58 26.69
N THR A 367 2.74 24.98 25.51
CA THR A 367 1.51 24.59 24.83
C THR A 367 1.38 23.07 24.75
N GLN A 368 0.18 22.56 24.53
CA GLN A 368 -0.10 21.13 24.52
C GLN A 368 -1.03 20.75 23.38
N LEU A 369 -0.81 19.59 22.77
CA LEU A 369 -1.71 18.99 21.78
C LEU A 369 -2.44 17.80 22.39
N VAL A 370 -3.74 17.74 22.20
CA VAL A 370 -4.57 16.59 22.58
C VAL A 370 -5.17 16.00 21.31
N PHE A 371 -4.73 14.79 20.96
CA PHE A 371 -5.24 14.04 19.82
C PHE A 371 -6.38 13.11 20.23
N CYS A 372 -7.50 13.23 19.52
CA CYS A 372 -8.70 12.41 19.71
C CYS A 372 -9.43 12.29 18.36
N ASP A 373 -9.43 11.10 17.75
CA ASP A 373 -10.05 10.86 16.45
C ASP A 373 -11.54 10.47 16.55
N LEU A 374 -11.95 9.95 17.72
CA LEU A 374 -13.34 9.61 18.00
C LEU A 374 -14.04 10.72 18.76
N GLY A 375 -15.37 10.76 18.69
CA GLY A 375 -16.17 11.74 19.44
C GLY A 375 -15.92 13.19 19.01
N THR A 376 -15.49 13.39 17.76
CA THR A 376 -15.21 14.72 17.17
C THR A 376 -16.50 15.56 17.07
N PRO A 377 -16.41 16.90 17.19
CA PRO A 377 -17.54 17.79 16.97
C PRO A 377 -18.15 17.61 15.57
N LYS A 378 -19.46 17.55 15.49
CA LYS A 378 -20.23 17.45 14.23
C LYS A 378 -21.09 18.69 14.04
N ASP A 379 -21.35 19.07 12.79
CA ASP A 379 -22.27 20.16 12.49
C ASP A 379 -23.67 19.82 13.05
N GLY A 380 -24.27 20.76 13.77
CA GLY A 380 -25.60 20.61 14.39
C GLY A 380 -25.65 19.90 15.75
N VAL A 381 -24.50 19.44 16.27
CA VAL A 381 -24.39 18.87 17.63
C VAL A 381 -23.74 19.87 18.57
N ASP A 382 -24.30 20.06 19.76
CA ASP A 382 -23.64 20.91 20.76
C ASP A 382 -22.29 20.29 21.12
N ILE A 383 -21.24 21.10 21.12
CA ILE A 383 -19.90 20.65 21.49
C ILE A 383 -19.86 20.03 22.88
N ASN A 384 -20.72 20.50 23.81
CA ASN A 384 -20.79 20.00 25.17
C ASN A 384 -21.24 18.52 25.23
N ASP A 385 -21.98 18.05 24.22
CA ASP A 385 -22.42 16.65 24.12
C ASP A 385 -21.34 15.74 23.52
N THR A 386 -20.21 16.31 23.12
CA THR A 386 -19.09 15.56 22.54
C THR A 386 -18.00 15.27 23.59
N THR A 387 -17.13 14.29 23.31
CA THR A 387 -15.94 14.04 24.14
C THR A 387 -15.05 15.27 24.26
N TYR A 388 -14.96 16.08 23.20
CA TYR A 388 -14.21 17.34 23.18
C TYR A 388 -14.79 18.36 24.17
N GLY A 389 -16.10 18.52 24.20
CA GLY A 389 -16.77 19.43 25.13
C GLY A 389 -16.60 18.99 26.57
N ARG A 390 -16.73 17.70 26.84
CA ARG A 390 -16.50 17.15 28.19
C ARG A 390 -15.07 17.39 28.67
N LEU A 391 -14.08 17.20 27.81
CA LEU A 391 -12.68 17.53 28.11
C LEU A 391 -12.48 19.02 28.37
N ILE A 392 -13.09 19.90 27.57
CA ILE A 392 -13.02 21.35 27.75
C ILE A 392 -13.61 21.75 29.11
N ASN A 393 -14.78 21.21 29.46
CA ASN A 393 -15.45 21.50 30.72
C ASN A 393 -14.59 21.05 31.90
N ALA A 394 -14.04 19.83 31.86
CA ALA A 394 -13.15 19.32 32.89
C ALA A 394 -11.86 20.18 33.04
N LEU A 395 -11.30 20.67 31.92
CA LEU A 395 -10.15 21.59 31.97
C LEU A 395 -10.50 22.94 32.58
N VAL A 396 -11.66 23.50 32.24
CA VAL A 396 -12.15 24.78 32.82
C VAL A 396 -12.44 24.66 34.30
N GLU A 397 -13.06 23.58 34.73
CA GLU A 397 -13.31 23.28 36.13
C GLU A 397 -12.01 23.19 36.96
N LYS A 398 -10.95 22.66 36.38
CA LYS A 398 -9.60 22.63 36.99
C LYS A 398 -8.89 23.98 36.99
N GLY A 399 -9.34 24.96 36.23
CA GLY A 399 -8.82 26.32 36.21
C GLY A 399 -8.06 26.69 34.91
N VAL A 400 -8.11 25.90 33.86
CA VAL A 400 -7.59 26.32 32.54
C VAL A 400 -8.56 27.37 31.96
N LYS A 401 -8.01 28.49 31.50
CA LYS A 401 -8.85 29.57 30.96
C LYS A 401 -9.48 29.12 29.63
N ARG A 402 -10.81 29.25 29.51
CA ARG A 402 -11.54 28.82 28.29
C ARG A 402 -11.00 29.45 26.98
N ASN A 403 -10.57 30.70 27.04
CA ASN A 403 -10.00 31.41 25.88
C ASN A 403 -8.57 30.94 25.50
N GLU A 404 -7.92 30.13 26.32
CA GLU A 404 -6.64 29.49 26.05
C GLU A 404 -6.77 28.07 25.50
N ILE A 405 -8.01 27.57 25.36
CA ILE A 405 -8.33 26.25 24.79
C ILE A 405 -8.88 26.43 23.36
N ALA A 406 -8.26 25.78 22.39
CA ALA A 406 -8.67 25.79 21.00
C ALA A 406 -9.13 24.39 20.53
N VAL A 407 -10.12 24.34 19.64
CA VAL A 407 -10.57 23.14 18.97
C VAL A 407 -10.37 23.32 17.46
N ILE A 408 -9.50 22.52 16.85
CA ILE A 408 -9.11 22.71 15.44
C ILE A 408 -10.31 22.59 14.48
N HIS A 409 -11.33 21.82 14.84
CA HIS A 409 -12.53 21.61 14.03
C HIS A 409 -13.38 22.88 13.86
N THR A 410 -13.18 23.90 14.69
CA THR A 410 -13.86 25.21 14.51
C THR A 410 -13.30 26.01 13.35
N ALA A 411 -12.09 25.72 12.89
CA ALA A 411 -11.50 26.34 11.71
C ALA A 411 -12.04 25.72 10.42
N LYS A 412 -12.85 26.49 9.69
CA LYS A 412 -13.48 26.05 8.43
C LYS A 412 -12.59 26.32 7.20
N THR A 413 -11.59 27.21 7.31
CA THR A 413 -10.70 27.59 6.23
C THR A 413 -9.24 27.38 6.59
N ASP A 414 -8.38 27.22 5.59
CA ASP A 414 -6.95 27.04 5.78
C ASP A 414 -6.31 28.27 6.46
N VAL A 415 -6.81 29.49 6.17
CA VAL A 415 -6.39 30.72 6.84
C VAL A 415 -6.71 30.70 8.33
N GLN A 416 -7.90 30.26 8.71
CA GLN A 416 -8.28 30.12 10.14
C GLN A 416 -7.41 29.10 10.87
N LYS A 417 -7.07 27.98 10.20
CA LYS A 417 -6.13 27.00 10.77
C LYS A 417 -4.75 27.60 11.00
N ALA A 418 -4.21 28.31 9.99
CA ALA A 418 -2.92 28.97 10.08
C ALA A 418 -2.87 30.00 11.24
N ASP A 419 -3.95 30.77 11.43
CA ASP A 419 -4.09 31.71 12.58
C ASP A 419 -4.08 30.96 13.92
N MET A 420 -4.83 29.84 14.02
CA MET A 420 -4.85 29.02 15.25
C MET A 420 -3.45 28.48 15.58
N PHE A 421 -2.71 27.97 14.60
CA PHE A 421 -1.32 27.52 14.82
C PHE A 421 -0.38 28.66 15.15
N SER A 422 -0.58 29.85 14.59
CA SER A 422 0.18 31.05 14.98
C SER A 422 -0.06 31.41 16.44
N LYS A 423 -1.32 31.35 16.91
CA LYS A 423 -1.70 31.54 18.30
C LYS A 423 -1.14 30.47 19.25
N MET A 424 -0.97 29.22 18.77
CA MET A 424 -0.21 28.19 19.52
C MET A 424 1.28 28.57 19.63
N ARG A 425 1.93 28.94 18.54
CA ARG A 425 3.35 29.35 18.56
C ARG A 425 3.63 30.53 19.49
N SER A 426 2.71 31.46 19.58
CA SER A 426 2.82 32.61 20.50
C SER A 426 2.47 32.27 21.95
N GLY A 427 1.87 31.11 22.22
CA GLY A 427 1.36 30.70 23.52
C GLY A 427 0.05 31.40 23.91
N HIS A 428 -0.68 32.01 22.97
CA HIS A 428 -2.03 32.54 23.21
C HIS A 428 -3.00 31.40 23.50
N TYR A 429 -3.03 30.39 22.65
CA TYR A 429 -3.65 29.10 22.98
C TYR A 429 -2.63 28.21 23.68
N ARG A 430 -3.03 27.66 24.84
CA ARG A 430 -2.18 26.77 25.63
C ARG A 430 -2.54 25.28 25.41
N VAL A 431 -3.76 25.00 25.02
CA VAL A 431 -4.25 23.64 24.74
C VAL A 431 -4.97 23.65 23.40
N MET A 432 -4.60 22.74 22.49
CA MET A 432 -5.33 22.52 21.26
C MET A 432 -5.80 21.06 21.18
N ILE A 433 -7.10 20.88 20.94
CA ILE A 433 -7.75 19.58 20.84
C ILE A 433 -8.13 19.34 19.37
N GLY A 434 -7.80 18.16 18.83
CA GLY A 434 -8.15 17.84 17.46
C GLY A 434 -7.88 16.39 17.05
N SER A 435 -8.30 16.06 15.83
CA SER A 435 -8.05 14.75 15.24
C SER A 435 -6.72 14.71 14.48
N THR A 436 -6.20 13.50 14.23
CA THR A 436 -5.01 13.26 13.42
C THR A 436 -5.14 13.87 12.04
N ASP A 437 -6.28 13.69 11.37
CA ASP A 437 -6.56 14.25 10.04
C ASP A 437 -6.46 15.78 10.00
N LYS A 438 -6.81 16.48 11.07
CA LYS A 438 -6.79 17.95 11.14
C LYS A 438 -5.48 18.53 11.67
N MET A 439 -4.78 17.83 12.54
CA MET A 439 -3.56 18.29 13.20
C MET A 439 -2.31 17.47 12.86
N GLY A 440 -2.47 16.26 12.30
CA GLY A 440 -1.37 15.34 12.03
C GLY A 440 -0.50 15.75 10.85
N ALA A 441 -1.00 16.48 9.86
CA ALA A 441 -0.24 16.90 8.70
C ALA A 441 -0.07 18.43 8.64
N GLY A 442 1.13 18.90 8.26
CA GLY A 442 1.38 20.29 7.89
C GLY A 442 1.30 21.35 9.00
N THR A 443 1.34 20.93 10.26
CA THR A 443 1.23 21.87 11.39
C THR A 443 2.60 22.25 11.95
N ASN A 444 2.99 23.50 11.81
CA ASN A 444 4.20 24.06 12.44
C ASN A 444 3.84 24.78 13.74
N CYS A 445 3.53 24.03 14.80
CA CYS A 445 3.17 24.62 16.11
C CYS A 445 4.15 24.24 17.23
N GLN A 446 5.26 23.54 16.91
CA GLN A 446 6.20 22.94 17.88
C GLN A 446 6.89 23.91 18.81
N LYS A 447 7.01 25.19 18.47
CA LYS A 447 7.89 26.14 19.17
C LYS A 447 7.75 26.12 20.69
N ARG A 448 6.55 25.96 21.23
CA ARG A 448 6.25 25.97 22.68
C ARG A 448 5.61 24.67 23.17
N LEU A 449 5.63 23.59 22.34
CA LEU A 449 5.01 22.33 22.74
C LEU A 449 5.76 21.69 23.90
N ALA A 450 5.13 21.59 25.04
CA ALA A 450 5.63 20.96 26.24
C ALA A 450 5.10 19.52 26.41
N ALA A 451 3.87 19.26 25.94
CA ALA A 451 3.29 17.91 26.01
C ALA A 451 2.36 17.58 24.84
N LEU A 452 2.21 16.27 24.61
CA LEU A 452 1.30 15.68 23.65
C LEU A 452 0.50 14.55 24.32
N HIS A 453 -0.81 14.50 24.06
CA HIS A 453 -1.71 13.54 24.66
C HIS A 453 -2.44 12.73 23.58
N HIS A 454 -2.30 11.40 23.63
CA HIS A 454 -3.08 10.46 22.83
C HIS A 454 -4.29 9.99 23.65
N MET A 455 -5.45 10.59 23.47
CA MET A 455 -6.68 10.16 24.14
C MET A 455 -7.20 8.84 23.57
N ASP A 456 -7.00 8.61 22.28
CA ASP A 456 -7.35 7.37 21.60
C ASP A 456 -6.15 6.79 20.84
N CYS A 457 -6.18 5.48 20.64
CA CYS A 457 -5.26 4.79 19.78
C CYS A 457 -5.76 4.89 18.32
N PRO A 458 -4.95 5.40 17.39
CA PRO A 458 -5.30 5.41 15.98
C PRO A 458 -5.23 3.99 15.38
N TRP A 459 -5.84 3.79 14.21
CA TRP A 459 -5.79 2.51 13.49
C TRP A 459 -4.43 2.22 12.84
N ARG A 460 -3.68 3.28 12.53
CA ARG A 460 -2.43 3.17 11.78
C ARG A 460 -1.26 3.56 12.67
N SER A 461 -0.19 2.78 12.60
CA SER A 461 1.07 3.15 13.26
C SER A 461 1.64 4.46 12.72
N SER A 462 1.48 4.73 11.44
CA SER A 462 1.86 5.99 10.81
C SER A 462 1.18 7.22 11.43
N ASP A 463 -0.03 7.09 11.95
CA ASP A 463 -0.74 8.19 12.59
C ASP A 463 -0.09 8.55 13.94
N ILE A 464 0.48 7.57 14.66
CA ILE A 464 1.27 7.82 15.88
C ILE A 464 2.52 8.61 15.53
N GLU A 465 3.29 8.19 14.54
CA GLU A 465 4.48 8.91 14.09
C GLU A 465 4.15 10.34 13.64
N GLN A 466 3.05 10.52 12.91
CA GLN A 466 2.59 11.84 12.51
C GLN A 466 2.21 12.73 13.70
N ARG A 467 1.53 12.17 14.73
CA ARG A 467 1.18 12.90 15.95
C ARG A 467 2.44 13.27 16.73
N GLU A 468 3.31 12.29 17.02
CA GLU A 468 4.54 12.49 17.82
C GLU A 468 5.56 13.36 17.09
N GLY A 469 5.66 13.28 15.76
CA GLY A 469 6.47 14.16 14.93
C GLY A 469 6.05 15.65 14.96
N ARG A 470 4.94 16.00 15.61
CA ARG A 470 4.56 17.41 15.86
C ARG A 470 5.32 18.01 17.03
N ILE A 471 5.63 17.20 18.04
CA ILE A 471 6.35 17.65 19.23
C ILE A 471 7.84 17.32 19.17
N LEU A 472 8.21 16.15 18.64
CA LEU A 472 9.59 15.72 18.44
C LEU A 472 10.14 16.34 17.14
N ARG A 473 10.27 17.65 17.15
CA ARG A 473 10.65 18.44 15.96
C ARG A 473 11.60 19.58 16.32
N GLN A 474 12.48 19.88 15.35
CA GLN A 474 13.41 21.02 15.47
C GLN A 474 12.69 22.33 15.75
N GLY A 475 13.34 23.22 16.51
CA GLY A 475 12.80 24.55 16.83
C GLY A 475 11.79 24.54 17.97
N ASN A 476 11.65 23.46 18.73
CA ASN A 476 11.00 23.46 20.02
C ASN A 476 11.91 24.16 21.04
N MET A 477 11.35 25.03 21.88
CA MET A 477 12.10 25.75 22.92
C MET A 477 12.29 24.94 24.21
N HIS A 478 11.59 23.81 24.34
CA HIS A 478 11.74 22.89 25.47
C HIS A 478 12.80 21.84 25.09
N GLU A 479 13.77 21.63 25.96
CA GLU A 479 14.79 20.58 25.81
C GLU A 479 14.21 19.20 26.09
N HIS A 480 13.15 19.15 26.93
CA HIS A 480 12.43 17.94 27.29
C HIS A 480 10.93 18.13 27.14
N VAL A 481 10.22 17.08 26.68
CA VAL A 481 8.77 17.08 26.44
C VAL A 481 8.14 15.79 26.94
N ASP A 482 6.84 15.83 27.25
CA ASP A 482 6.09 14.70 27.75
C ASP A 482 5.08 14.20 26.72
N ILE A 483 5.00 12.89 26.54
CA ILE A 483 4.02 12.24 25.66
C ILE A 483 3.18 11.28 26.49
N TYR A 484 1.86 11.50 26.53
CA TYR A 484 0.90 10.73 27.31
C TYR A 484 0.07 9.82 26.43
N ARG A 485 -0.03 8.55 26.79
CA ARG A 485 -0.95 7.56 26.20
C ARG A 485 -1.91 7.07 27.27
N TYR A 486 -3.20 7.26 27.06
CA TYR A 486 -4.22 6.85 28.00
C TYR A 486 -4.82 5.51 27.58
N VAL A 487 -4.75 4.51 28.46
CA VAL A 487 -5.13 3.13 28.18
C VAL A 487 -6.07 2.64 29.28
N VAL A 488 -7.29 2.22 28.93
CA VAL A 488 -8.18 1.56 29.86
C VAL A 488 -7.89 0.06 29.83
N LYS A 489 -7.52 -0.48 31.00
CA LYS A 489 -7.20 -1.92 31.14
C LYS A 489 -8.44 -2.77 30.85
N ASN A 490 -8.23 -4.00 30.45
CA ASN A 490 -9.28 -4.98 30.19
C ASN A 490 -10.35 -4.47 29.20
N THR A 491 -9.94 -3.63 28.25
CA THR A 491 -10.77 -3.15 27.15
C THR A 491 -10.02 -3.30 25.83
N PHE A 492 -10.72 -3.06 24.74
CA PHE A 492 -10.12 -3.08 23.40
C PHE A 492 -8.93 -2.11 23.22
N ASP A 493 -8.87 -1.10 24.05
CA ASP A 493 -7.84 -0.08 23.99
C ASP A 493 -6.42 -0.64 24.20
N ALA A 494 -6.24 -1.45 25.25
CA ALA A 494 -4.97 -2.11 25.54
C ALA A 494 -4.52 -3.03 24.39
N TYR A 495 -5.46 -3.75 23.81
CA TYR A 495 -5.22 -4.64 22.67
C TYR A 495 -4.82 -3.84 21.41
N LEU A 496 -5.53 -2.76 21.10
CA LEU A 496 -5.24 -1.94 19.92
C LEU A 496 -3.86 -1.29 20.01
N TRP A 497 -3.46 -0.78 21.16
CA TRP A 497 -2.11 -0.24 21.37
C TRP A 497 -1.04 -1.30 21.14
N GLN A 498 -1.24 -2.53 21.59
CA GLN A 498 -0.31 -3.63 21.37
C GLN A 498 -0.17 -3.97 19.86
N ILE A 499 -1.29 -4.04 19.13
CA ILE A 499 -1.26 -4.28 17.67
C ILE A 499 -0.48 -3.19 16.96
N VAL A 500 -0.79 -1.92 17.24
CA VAL A 500 -0.18 -0.79 16.56
C VAL A 500 1.31 -0.68 16.89
N GLU A 501 1.73 -0.97 18.12
CA GLU A 501 3.15 -1.02 18.50
C GLU A 501 3.91 -2.17 17.80
N ASN A 502 3.32 -3.34 17.71
CA ASN A 502 3.92 -4.47 16.99
C ASN A 502 4.09 -4.14 15.51
N LYS A 503 3.07 -3.53 14.90
CA LYS A 503 3.10 -3.09 13.50
C LYS A 503 4.18 -2.03 13.27
N GLN A 504 4.30 -1.06 14.17
CA GLN A 504 5.32 -0.02 14.11
C GLN A 504 6.74 -0.60 14.20
N ARG A 505 6.95 -1.50 15.16
CA ARG A 505 8.23 -2.20 15.33
C ARG A 505 8.62 -2.95 14.08
N PHE A 506 7.68 -3.66 13.49
CA PHE A 506 7.85 -4.40 12.26
C PHE A 506 8.22 -3.49 11.07
N ILE A 507 7.46 -2.42 10.82
CA ILE A 507 7.75 -1.45 9.75
C ILE A 507 9.15 -0.86 9.93
N ASN A 508 9.52 -0.49 11.16
CA ASN A 508 10.84 0.06 11.47
C ASN A 508 11.97 -0.93 11.20
N GLN A 509 11.78 -2.21 11.50
CA GLN A 509 12.76 -3.26 11.20
C GLN A 509 12.96 -3.43 9.68
N VAL A 510 11.86 -3.48 8.93
CA VAL A 510 11.91 -3.55 7.46
C VAL A 510 12.62 -2.32 6.89
N MET A 511 12.27 -1.13 7.33
CA MET A 511 12.83 0.13 6.80
C MET A 511 14.31 0.34 7.15
N ARG A 512 14.77 -0.17 8.29
CA ARG A 512 16.19 -0.12 8.69
C ARG A 512 17.06 -1.11 7.91
N GLY A 513 16.46 -2.08 7.23
CA GLY A 513 17.19 -3.13 6.53
C GLY A 513 17.95 -4.04 7.49
N ASP A 514 17.38 -4.33 8.67
CA ASP A 514 17.98 -5.25 9.63
C ASP A 514 18.11 -6.64 8.99
N ILE A 515 19.31 -6.92 8.47
CA ILE A 515 19.66 -8.02 7.56
C ILE A 515 19.50 -9.41 8.24
N GLY A 516 19.24 -9.44 9.56
CA GLY A 516 19.05 -10.68 10.33
C GLY A 516 17.72 -11.40 10.11
N LEU A 517 16.71 -10.72 9.56
CA LEU A 517 15.37 -11.27 9.37
C LEU A 517 15.17 -11.70 7.90
N ARG A 518 15.13 -13.01 7.65
CA ARG A 518 14.78 -13.53 6.32
C ARG A 518 13.28 -13.50 6.01
N SER A 519 12.45 -13.45 7.05
CA SER A 519 10.99 -13.43 6.90
C SER A 519 10.33 -12.61 8.00
N CYS A 520 9.17 -12.06 7.71
CA CYS A 520 8.37 -11.28 8.65
C CYS A 520 6.88 -11.50 8.44
N GLU A 521 6.09 -11.18 9.46
CA GLU A 521 4.63 -11.25 9.42
C GLU A 521 4.03 -9.84 9.33
N ASP A 522 3.08 -9.66 8.42
CA ASP A 522 2.30 -8.43 8.31
C ASP A 522 1.11 -8.50 9.28
N ALA A 523 1.11 -7.64 10.28
CA ALA A 523 0.05 -7.59 11.29
C ALA A 523 -1.08 -6.68 10.81
N ASP A 524 -2.03 -7.23 10.05
CA ASP A 524 -3.23 -6.50 9.63
C ASP A 524 -4.48 -7.14 10.24
N GLU A 525 -4.75 -6.84 11.52
CA GLU A 525 -5.99 -7.21 12.19
C GLU A 525 -6.79 -5.96 12.54
N THR A 526 -7.90 -5.77 11.84
CA THR A 526 -8.81 -4.63 12.04
C THR A 526 -10.09 -5.00 12.80
N VAL A 527 -10.33 -6.28 13.07
CA VAL A 527 -11.55 -6.79 13.72
C VAL A 527 -11.19 -7.80 14.80
N LEU A 528 -11.70 -7.56 16.02
CA LEU A 528 -11.55 -8.48 17.15
C LEU A 528 -12.25 -9.83 16.89
N SER A 529 -11.59 -10.92 17.25
CA SER A 529 -12.22 -12.23 17.39
C SER A 529 -13.05 -12.32 18.68
N PHE A 530 -13.94 -13.31 18.75
CA PHE A 530 -14.71 -13.59 19.95
C PHE A 530 -13.82 -13.84 21.19
N ALA A 531 -12.74 -14.63 20.99
CA ALA A 531 -11.79 -14.94 22.08
C ALA A 531 -11.09 -13.68 22.62
N GLU A 532 -10.74 -12.76 21.76
CA GLU A 532 -10.11 -11.48 22.14
C GLU A 532 -11.06 -10.57 22.90
N ILE A 533 -12.31 -10.48 22.48
CA ILE A 533 -13.33 -9.74 23.22
C ILE A 533 -13.53 -10.34 24.61
N LYS A 534 -13.63 -11.67 24.70
CA LYS A 534 -13.78 -12.38 25.98
C LYS A 534 -12.57 -12.17 26.90
N ALA A 535 -11.34 -12.29 26.38
CA ALA A 535 -10.11 -12.06 27.14
C ALA A 535 -10.02 -10.60 27.65
N CYS A 536 -10.38 -9.62 26.82
CA CYS A 536 -10.43 -8.22 27.24
C CYS A 536 -11.47 -7.98 28.34
N ALA A 537 -12.62 -8.64 28.28
CA ALA A 537 -13.70 -8.43 29.25
C ALA A 537 -13.46 -9.10 30.61
N THR A 538 -12.88 -10.31 30.62
CA THR A 538 -12.68 -11.11 31.84
C THR A 538 -11.37 -10.82 32.55
N GLY A 539 -10.36 -10.31 31.86
CA GLY A 539 -9.01 -10.09 32.40
C GLY A 539 -8.27 -11.38 32.78
N ASP A 540 -8.76 -12.56 32.39
CA ASP A 540 -8.17 -13.85 32.74
C ASP A 540 -6.90 -14.11 31.93
N VAL A 541 -5.78 -14.22 32.65
CA VAL A 541 -4.45 -14.43 32.07
C VAL A 541 -4.37 -15.74 31.25
N ARG A 542 -5.12 -16.78 31.65
CA ARG A 542 -5.14 -18.09 30.98
C ARG A 542 -5.81 -17.98 29.60
N ILE A 543 -6.83 -17.13 29.46
CA ILE A 543 -7.47 -16.84 28.16
C ILE A 543 -6.45 -16.16 27.25
N LYS A 544 -5.63 -15.26 27.80
CA LYS A 544 -4.54 -14.64 27.04
C LYS A 544 -3.47 -15.66 26.64
N GLU A 545 -3.04 -16.51 27.55
CA GLU A 545 -2.08 -17.59 27.28
C GLU A 545 -2.65 -18.55 26.21
N LYS A 546 -3.93 -18.92 26.30
CA LYS A 546 -4.58 -19.75 25.29
C LYS A 546 -4.57 -19.07 23.92
N MET A 547 -4.88 -17.77 23.86
CA MET A 547 -4.84 -17.01 22.59
C MET A 547 -3.44 -16.96 21.98
N GLU A 548 -2.42 -16.67 22.78
CA GLU A 548 -1.03 -16.67 22.32
C GLU A 548 -0.63 -18.05 21.81
N LEU A 549 -1.07 -19.13 22.48
CA LEU A 549 -0.86 -20.50 22.04
C LEU A 549 -1.68 -20.85 20.79
N ASP A 550 -2.94 -20.41 20.69
CA ASP A 550 -3.77 -20.60 19.51
C ASP A 550 -3.11 -19.96 18.27
N ILE A 551 -2.65 -18.73 18.41
CA ILE A 551 -1.87 -18.02 17.39
C ILE A 551 -0.59 -18.79 17.06
N LYS A 552 0.16 -19.23 18.08
CA LYS A 552 1.41 -19.98 17.91
C LYS A 552 1.18 -21.31 17.21
N VAL A 553 0.17 -22.09 17.63
CA VAL A 553 -0.19 -23.37 17.00
C VAL A 553 -0.65 -23.15 15.55
N GLN A 554 -1.44 -22.14 15.31
CA GLN A 554 -1.90 -21.78 13.98
C GLN A 554 -0.73 -21.40 13.07
N LYS A 555 0.21 -20.58 13.58
CA LYS A 555 1.44 -20.20 12.89
C LYS A 555 2.29 -21.42 12.53
N LEU A 556 2.58 -22.28 13.51
CA LEU A 556 3.41 -23.46 13.33
C LEU A 556 2.73 -24.49 12.40
N SER A 557 1.40 -24.61 12.47
CA SER A 557 0.60 -25.46 11.57
C SER A 557 0.62 -24.92 10.14
N ALA A 558 0.52 -23.61 9.96
CA ALA A 558 0.63 -22.96 8.66
C ALA A 558 2.05 -23.12 8.06
N LEU A 559 3.09 -22.98 8.89
CA LEU A 559 4.48 -23.25 8.50
C LEU A 559 4.66 -24.70 8.07
N LYS A 560 4.05 -25.67 8.78
CA LYS A 560 4.09 -27.09 8.42
C LYS A 560 3.35 -27.35 7.11
N ALA A 561 2.20 -26.73 6.89
CA ALA A 561 1.45 -26.83 5.64
C ALA A 561 2.23 -26.22 4.46
N ALA A 562 2.85 -25.07 4.65
CA ALA A 562 3.72 -24.43 3.66
C ALA A 562 4.96 -25.30 3.36
N PHE A 563 5.61 -25.85 4.39
CA PHE A 563 6.72 -26.77 4.25
C PHE A 563 6.31 -28.02 3.42
N THR A 564 5.15 -28.61 3.72
CA THR A 564 4.61 -29.76 2.97
C THR A 564 4.32 -29.39 1.52
N LYS A 565 3.73 -28.20 1.28
CA LYS A 565 3.50 -27.68 -0.07
C LYS A 565 4.80 -27.45 -0.84
N ASN A 566 5.80 -26.87 -0.20
CA ASN A 566 7.11 -26.67 -0.81
C ASN A 566 7.78 -27.99 -1.15
N LYS A 567 7.63 -29.00 -0.30
CA LYS A 567 8.12 -30.36 -0.56
C LYS A 567 7.49 -30.94 -1.82
N LEU A 568 6.17 -30.80 -1.99
CA LEU A 568 5.47 -31.20 -3.23
C LEU A 568 5.97 -30.41 -4.44
N MET A 569 6.21 -29.12 -4.29
CA MET A 569 6.78 -28.31 -5.38
C MET A 569 8.22 -28.74 -5.74
N TYR A 570 9.03 -29.12 -4.75
CA TYR A 570 10.36 -29.66 -5.01
C TYR A 570 10.29 -31.01 -5.74
N GLU A 571 9.35 -31.88 -5.36
CA GLU A 571 9.08 -33.14 -6.08
C GLU A 571 8.68 -32.87 -7.53
N ASP A 572 7.77 -31.94 -7.77
CA ASP A 572 7.33 -31.56 -9.12
C ASP A 572 8.49 -30.95 -9.94
N THR A 573 9.32 -30.10 -9.31
CA THR A 573 10.50 -29.52 -9.94
C THR A 573 11.51 -30.60 -10.34
N ILE A 574 11.78 -31.55 -9.46
CA ILE A 574 12.69 -32.66 -9.72
C ILE A 574 12.17 -33.53 -10.85
N ASN A 575 10.88 -33.85 -10.84
CA ASN A 575 10.26 -34.71 -11.86
C ASN A 575 10.20 -34.06 -13.24
N LYS A 576 9.96 -32.75 -13.31
CA LYS A 576 9.83 -32.02 -14.58
C LYS A 576 11.17 -31.57 -15.17
N TYR A 577 12.23 -31.51 -14.36
CA TYR A 577 13.54 -31.02 -14.79
C TYR A 577 14.09 -31.70 -16.05
N PRO A 578 14.13 -33.08 -16.14
CA PRO A 578 14.75 -33.73 -17.31
C PRO A 578 14.02 -33.42 -18.62
N MET A 579 12.69 -33.30 -18.55
CA MET A 579 11.89 -32.99 -19.74
C MET A 579 12.10 -31.54 -20.18
N ARG A 580 12.11 -30.58 -19.24
CA ARG A 580 12.33 -29.17 -19.55
C ARG A 580 13.73 -28.89 -20.06
N GLU A 581 14.74 -29.51 -19.45
CA GLU A 581 16.14 -29.39 -19.90
C GLU A 581 16.27 -29.87 -21.34
N LYS A 582 15.71 -31.03 -21.67
CA LYS A 582 15.72 -31.59 -23.05
C LYS A 582 15.01 -30.66 -24.04
N GLN A 583 13.89 -30.05 -23.64
CA GLN A 583 13.17 -29.10 -24.49
C GLN A 583 14.02 -27.88 -24.79
N ILE A 584 14.64 -27.26 -23.79
CA ILE A 584 15.48 -26.07 -23.97
C ILE A 584 16.73 -26.41 -24.78
N GLN A 585 17.36 -27.55 -24.56
CA GLN A 585 18.45 -28.02 -25.36
C GLN A 585 18.08 -28.17 -26.85
N ALA A 586 16.89 -28.70 -27.13
CA ALA A 586 16.38 -28.80 -28.48
C ALA A 586 16.16 -27.41 -29.14
N TYR A 587 15.71 -26.42 -28.36
CA TYR A 587 15.63 -25.03 -28.84
C TYR A 587 17.00 -24.45 -29.15
N ILE A 588 17.99 -24.64 -28.28
CA ILE A 588 19.37 -24.18 -28.51
C ILE A 588 19.96 -24.80 -29.78
N GLU A 589 19.74 -26.09 -30.04
CA GLU A 589 20.20 -26.73 -31.26
C GLU A 589 19.54 -26.15 -32.53
N LYS A 590 18.26 -25.83 -32.48
CA LYS A 590 17.57 -25.13 -33.58
C LYS A 590 18.17 -23.74 -33.82
N ILE A 591 18.40 -22.97 -32.72
CA ILE A 591 19.00 -21.64 -32.80
C ILE A 591 20.43 -21.72 -33.38
N LYS A 592 21.22 -22.72 -33.00
CA LYS A 592 22.55 -22.94 -33.62
C LYS A 592 22.47 -23.20 -35.12
N ALA A 593 21.48 -23.98 -35.54
CA ALA A 593 21.27 -24.20 -36.98
C ALA A 593 20.85 -22.91 -37.68
N ASP A 594 20.04 -22.08 -37.06
CA ASP A 594 19.65 -20.77 -37.58
C ASP A 594 20.84 -19.80 -37.68
N ILE A 595 21.73 -19.78 -36.69
CA ILE A 595 22.98 -19.02 -36.75
C ILE A 595 23.85 -19.48 -37.94
N THR A 596 23.96 -20.79 -38.09
CA THR A 596 24.72 -21.35 -39.23
C THR A 596 24.11 -20.95 -40.58
N MET A 597 22.79 -20.99 -40.70
CA MET A 597 22.04 -20.57 -41.88
C MET A 597 22.27 -19.08 -42.18
N ARG A 598 22.18 -18.22 -41.16
CA ARG A 598 22.46 -16.78 -41.24
C ARG A 598 23.87 -16.52 -41.77
N ASP A 599 24.87 -17.21 -41.20
CA ASP A 599 26.28 -16.98 -41.49
C ASP A 599 26.71 -17.52 -42.88
N MET A 600 25.96 -18.47 -43.45
CA MET A 600 26.13 -18.97 -44.80
C MET A 600 25.42 -18.11 -45.86
N ALA A 601 24.62 -17.13 -45.47
CA ALA A 601 23.88 -16.30 -46.43
C ALA A 601 24.82 -15.42 -47.25
N VAL A 602 24.62 -15.45 -48.58
CA VAL A 602 25.47 -14.72 -49.55
C VAL A 602 25.04 -13.26 -49.70
N SER A 603 23.75 -12.95 -49.49
CA SER A 603 23.20 -11.59 -49.63
C SER A 603 22.71 -11.05 -48.29
N ASN A 604 22.90 -9.76 -48.10
CA ASN A 604 22.32 -9.01 -46.97
C ASN A 604 21.01 -8.26 -47.33
N ASP A 605 20.45 -8.52 -48.50
CA ASP A 605 19.25 -7.86 -48.97
C ASP A 605 18.00 -8.58 -48.47
N ILE A 606 16.94 -7.82 -48.29
CA ILE A 606 15.62 -8.39 -48.02
C ILE A 606 14.95 -8.70 -49.37
N ILE A 607 14.57 -9.95 -49.58
CA ILE A 607 13.93 -10.42 -50.80
C ILE A 607 12.41 -10.44 -50.61
N ILE A 608 11.67 -9.78 -51.46
CA ILE A 608 10.19 -9.71 -51.40
C ILE A 608 9.60 -10.02 -52.77
N GLY A 609 8.84 -11.11 -52.86
CA GLY A 609 8.23 -11.54 -54.10
C GLY A 609 9.26 -11.84 -55.21
N GLY A 610 10.46 -12.31 -54.83
CA GLY A 610 11.57 -12.62 -55.73
C GLY A 610 12.42 -11.42 -56.19
N VAL A 611 12.15 -10.22 -55.68
CA VAL A 611 12.90 -8.98 -55.94
C VAL A 611 13.77 -8.67 -54.72
N SER A 612 15.09 -8.45 -54.95
CA SER A 612 16.06 -8.04 -53.92
C SER A 612 15.98 -6.54 -53.65
N TYR A 613 15.97 -6.15 -52.40
CA TYR A 613 15.93 -4.76 -51.93
C TYR A 613 17.16 -4.47 -51.08
N ASP A 614 18.07 -3.65 -51.60
CA ASP A 614 19.29 -3.16 -50.92
C ASP A 614 19.00 -1.92 -50.05
N GLU A 615 17.93 -1.17 -50.37
CA GLU A 615 17.48 -0.01 -49.58
C GLU A 615 16.44 -0.39 -48.52
N ARG A 616 16.80 -0.20 -47.23
CA ARG A 616 15.92 -0.49 -46.08
C ARG A 616 14.55 0.15 -46.16
N THR A 617 14.47 1.39 -46.64
CA THR A 617 13.21 2.13 -46.78
C THR A 617 12.26 1.44 -47.74
N LYS A 618 12.76 1.07 -48.93
CA LYS A 618 11.94 0.40 -49.95
C LYS A 618 11.49 -1.00 -49.52
N ALA A 619 12.40 -1.75 -48.86
CA ALA A 619 12.09 -3.07 -48.30
C ALA A 619 11.01 -2.99 -47.26
N GLY A 620 11.14 -2.07 -46.29
CA GLY A 620 10.18 -1.87 -45.22
C GLY A 620 8.82 -1.40 -45.67
N GLU A 621 8.74 -0.44 -46.60
CA GLU A 621 7.49 0.00 -47.25
C GLU A 621 6.74 -1.17 -47.89
N LYS A 622 7.47 -2.00 -48.62
CA LYS A 622 6.90 -3.14 -49.33
C LYS A 622 6.36 -4.20 -48.36
N ILE A 623 7.13 -4.51 -47.30
CA ILE A 623 6.69 -5.47 -46.26
C ILE A 623 5.44 -4.95 -45.54
N ILE A 624 5.44 -3.71 -45.09
CA ILE A 624 4.27 -3.11 -44.40
C ILE A 624 3.02 -3.19 -45.28
N LYS A 625 3.16 -2.80 -46.58
CA LYS A 625 2.05 -2.82 -47.52
C LYS A 625 1.51 -4.22 -47.77
N ILE A 626 2.37 -5.22 -47.93
CA ILE A 626 1.94 -6.60 -48.15
C ILE A 626 1.35 -7.18 -46.84
N ALA A 627 1.97 -6.92 -45.70
CA ALA A 627 1.51 -7.42 -44.40
C ALA A 627 0.08 -6.92 -44.03
N GLN A 628 -0.27 -5.70 -44.46
CA GLN A 628 -1.63 -5.14 -44.25
C GLN A 628 -2.69 -5.85 -45.09
N GLN A 629 -2.31 -6.43 -46.23
CA GLN A 629 -3.23 -7.08 -47.18
C GLN A 629 -3.21 -8.61 -47.10
N SER A 630 -2.34 -9.18 -46.26
CA SER A 630 -2.11 -10.61 -46.16
C SER A 630 -2.78 -11.20 -44.91
N THR A 631 -3.20 -12.47 -45.04
CA THR A 631 -3.70 -13.29 -43.93
C THR A 631 -2.54 -13.89 -43.15
N GLU A 632 -2.78 -14.30 -41.92
CA GLU A 632 -1.82 -14.99 -41.07
C GLU A 632 -1.21 -16.23 -41.76
N GLY A 633 0.09 -16.42 -41.60
CA GLY A 633 0.86 -17.49 -42.26
C GLY A 633 1.34 -17.18 -43.66
N THR A 634 0.94 -16.05 -44.29
CA THR A 634 1.41 -15.67 -45.64
C THR A 634 2.91 -15.29 -45.58
N VAL A 635 3.70 -15.84 -46.49
CA VAL A 635 5.12 -15.45 -46.65
C VAL A 635 5.18 -14.08 -47.34
N LEU A 636 5.78 -13.13 -46.64
CA LEU A 636 5.94 -11.74 -47.08
C LEU A 636 7.26 -11.54 -47.83
N GLY A 637 8.29 -12.29 -47.47
CA GLY A 637 9.62 -12.17 -48.01
C GLY A 637 10.62 -13.14 -47.34
N GLU A 638 11.88 -12.89 -47.61
CA GLU A 638 13.01 -13.68 -47.09
C GLU A 638 14.19 -12.75 -46.72
N TYR A 639 14.89 -13.05 -45.63
CA TYR A 639 16.13 -12.37 -45.25
C TYR A 639 17.17 -13.36 -44.73
N LYS A 640 18.33 -13.45 -45.35
CA LYS A 640 19.41 -14.36 -44.95
C LYS A 640 18.98 -15.84 -44.79
N GLY A 641 18.07 -16.33 -45.63
CA GLY A 641 17.54 -17.69 -45.56
C GLY A 641 16.37 -17.87 -44.59
N PHE A 642 15.95 -16.82 -43.88
CA PHE A 642 14.78 -16.85 -43.02
C PHE A 642 13.53 -16.34 -43.74
N GLU A 643 12.45 -17.09 -43.67
CA GLU A 643 11.18 -16.63 -44.21
C GLU A 643 10.56 -15.56 -43.30
N ILE A 644 10.06 -14.49 -43.88
CA ILE A 644 9.28 -13.45 -43.18
C ILE A 644 7.82 -13.77 -43.42
N GLN A 645 7.08 -14.18 -42.37
CA GLN A 645 5.69 -14.56 -42.46
C GLN A 645 4.79 -13.59 -41.67
N LYS A 646 3.57 -13.36 -42.17
CA LYS A 646 2.54 -12.62 -41.43
C LYS A 646 2.11 -13.41 -40.23
N ALA A 647 2.18 -12.80 -39.05
CA ALA A 647 1.59 -13.29 -37.80
C ALA A 647 0.29 -12.52 -37.45
N GLN A 648 -0.07 -12.53 -36.19
CA GLN A 648 -1.22 -11.77 -35.67
C GLN A 648 -1.17 -10.26 -36.05
N PRO A 649 -2.24 -9.50 -35.90
CA PRO A 649 -2.22 -8.07 -36.17
C PRO A 649 -1.01 -7.39 -35.52
N TYR A 650 -0.27 -6.60 -36.28
CA TYR A 650 0.94 -5.88 -35.86
C TYR A 650 2.18 -6.75 -35.56
N HIS A 651 2.18 -8.04 -35.90
CA HIS A 651 3.34 -8.92 -35.74
C HIS A 651 3.69 -9.65 -37.04
N ILE A 652 4.96 -9.94 -37.17
CA ILE A 652 5.49 -10.87 -38.20
C ILE A 652 6.38 -11.91 -37.54
N ASN A 653 6.45 -13.08 -38.12
CA ASN A 653 7.33 -14.16 -37.73
C ASN A 653 8.52 -14.22 -38.67
N ILE A 654 9.71 -14.30 -38.12
CA ILE A 654 10.93 -14.64 -38.82
C ILE A 654 11.16 -16.14 -38.60
N VAL A 655 11.04 -16.92 -39.63
CA VAL A 655 10.96 -18.38 -39.56
C VAL A 655 12.24 -19.00 -40.12
N GLY A 656 13.01 -19.63 -39.22
CA GLY A 656 14.13 -20.50 -39.53
C GLY A 656 13.81 -21.93 -39.08
N GLN A 657 14.76 -22.62 -38.43
CA GLN A 657 14.48 -23.84 -37.66
C GLN A 657 13.69 -23.52 -36.39
N GLN A 658 13.83 -22.31 -35.87
CA GLN A 658 13.03 -21.71 -34.82
C GLN A 658 12.22 -20.53 -35.40
N THR A 659 11.12 -20.17 -34.74
CA THR A 659 10.31 -19.02 -35.12
C THR A 659 10.55 -17.88 -34.14
N TYR A 660 10.89 -16.69 -34.66
CA TYR A 660 11.10 -15.46 -33.87
C TYR A 660 9.99 -14.48 -34.19
N ASN A 661 9.21 -14.11 -33.19
CA ASN A 661 8.11 -13.18 -33.34
C ASN A 661 8.60 -11.74 -33.09
N ILE A 662 8.34 -10.84 -34.01
CA ILE A 662 8.70 -9.43 -33.90
C ILE A 662 7.48 -8.55 -34.19
N GLU A 663 7.36 -7.45 -33.48
CA GLU A 663 6.31 -6.46 -33.67
C GLU A 663 6.57 -5.62 -34.93
N CYS A 664 5.53 -5.31 -35.71
CA CYS A 664 5.63 -4.44 -36.87
C CYS A 664 5.96 -3.00 -36.46
N SER A 665 6.81 -2.33 -37.22
CA SER A 665 7.03 -0.89 -37.09
C SER A 665 6.16 -0.11 -38.09
N HIS A 666 5.67 1.03 -37.68
CA HIS A 666 4.98 1.97 -38.58
C HIS A 666 5.95 2.71 -39.52
N SER A 667 7.24 2.77 -39.15
CA SER A 667 8.29 3.35 -39.98
C SER A 667 8.86 2.31 -40.93
N PRO A 668 8.96 2.56 -42.24
CA PRO A 668 9.59 1.67 -43.19
C PRO A 668 11.02 1.27 -42.81
N ILE A 669 11.84 2.23 -42.47
CA ILE A 669 13.21 1.97 -41.98
C ILE A 669 13.21 1.13 -40.71
N GLY A 670 12.31 1.48 -39.75
CA GLY A 670 12.18 0.74 -38.52
C GLY A 670 11.75 -0.71 -38.72
N MET A 671 10.92 -0.99 -39.71
CA MET A 671 10.48 -2.35 -40.06
C MET A 671 11.65 -3.21 -40.57
N ALA A 672 12.42 -2.70 -41.55
CA ALA A 672 13.60 -3.38 -42.06
C ALA A 672 14.64 -3.60 -40.96
N MET A 673 14.92 -2.58 -40.14
CA MET A 673 15.86 -2.70 -39.00
C MET A 673 15.44 -3.75 -37.99
N ARG A 674 14.13 -3.89 -37.66
CA ARG A 674 13.66 -4.92 -36.75
C ARG A 674 13.89 -6.32 -37.28
N ILE A 675 13.69 -6.55 -38.60
CA ILE A 675 13.99 -7.82 -39.26
C ILE A 675 15.48 -8.11 -39.18
N GLU A 676 16.30 -7.15 -39.60
CA GLU A 676 17.76 -7.28 -39.58
C GLU A 676 18.29 -7.54 -38.15
N ASN A 677 17.84 -6.77 -37.17
CA ASN A 677 18.25 -6.92 -35.78
C ASN A 677 17.82 -8.28 -35.19
N CYS A 678 16.63 -8.75 -35.52
CA CYS A 678 16.16 -10.05 -35.08
C CYS A 678 17.09 -11.17 -35.55
N VAL A 679 17.44 -11.17 -36.85
CA VAL A 679 18.32 -12.19 -37.43
C VAL A 679 19.78 -12.01 -37.02
N ASN A 680 20.26 -10.76 -36.93
CA ASN A 680 21.67 -10.51 -36.61
C ASN A 680 22.00 -10.75 -35.14
N ASN A 681 21.03 -10.68 -34.24
CA ASN A 681 21.21 -10.82 -32.78
C ASN A 681 20.62 -12.15 -32.23
N ILE A 682 20.51 -13.18 -33.07
CA ILE A 682 20.00 -14.51 -32.66
C ILE A 682 20.82 -15.12 -31.51
N GLU A 683 22.09 -14.75 -31.37
CA GLU A 683 22.94 -15.15 -30.25
C GLU A 683 22.42 -14.71 -28.89
N ASP A 684 21.77 -13.57 -28.82
CA ASP A 684 21.17 -13.06 -27.57
C ASP A 684 20.06 -14.00 -27.11
N GLU A 685 19.24 -14.48 -28.04
CA GLU A 685 18.19 -15.47 -27.75
C GLU A 685 18.83 -16.80 -27.26
N MET A 686 19.91 -17.25 -27.89
CA MET A 686 20.63 -18.45 -27.43
C MET A 686 21.20 -18.26 -26.01
N ASN A 687 21.69 -17.08 -25.66
CA ASN A 687 22.24 -16.79 -24.35
C ASN A 687 21.13 -16.76 -23.27
N ILE A 688 19.96 -16.29 -23.63
CA ILE A 688 18.77 -16.36 -22.75
C ILE A 688 18.43 -17.82 -22.44
N TYR A 689 18.35 -18.70 -23.43
CA TYR A 689 18.08 -20.13 -23.22
C TYR A 689 19.18 -20.84 -22.43
N LYS A 690 20.46 -20.49 -22.62
CA LYS A 690 21.56 -21.00 -21.80
C LYS A 690 21.42 -20.57 -20.32
N GLY A 691 21.07 -19.29 -20.08
CA GLY A 691 20.79 -18.79 -18.74
C GLY A 691 19.60 -19.51 -18.09
N ASN A 692 18.57 -19.82 -18.87
CA ASN A 692 17.41 -20.58 -18.40
C ASN A 692 17.79 -22.02 -17.98
N ILE A 693 18.68 -22.69 -18.69
CA ILE A 693 19.21 -24.02 -18.29
C ILE A 693 19.95 -23.92 -16.96
N GLU A 694 20.80 -22.92 -16.80
CA GLU A 694 21.56 -22.73 -15.56
C GLU A 694 20.61 -22.47 -14.37
N THR A 695 19.62 -21.63 -14.57
CA THR A 695 18.56 -21.35 -13.56
C THR A 695 17.77 -22.62 -13.22
N LEU A 696 17.35 -23.38 -14.22
CA LEU A 696 16.67 -24.67 -14.02
C LEU A 696 17.53 -25.66 -13.24
N LYS A 697 18.82 -25.76 -13.55
CA LYS A 697 19.77 -26.64 -12.87
C LYS A 697 19.98 -26.21 -11.41
N ASN A 698 20.08 -24.92 -11.15
CA ASN A 698 20.19 -24.40 -9.79
C ASN A 698 18.93 -24.70 -8.96
N ASN A 699 17.75 -24.50 -9.55
CA ASN A 699 16.47 -24.82 -8.92
C ASN A 699 16.33 -26.33 -8.64
N TYR A 700 16.75 -27.18 -9.57
CA TYR A 700 16.79 -28.64 -9.39
C TYR A 700 17.71 -29.04 -8.24
N ASN A 701 18.94 -28.53 -8.20
CA ASN A 701 19.90 -28.81 -7.15
C ASN A 701 19.40 -28.36 -5.79
N HIS A 702 18.80 -27.18 -5.71
CA HIS A 702 18.17 -26.67 -4.51
C HIS A 702 17.00 -27.55 -4.06
N ALA A 703 16.11 -27.91 -4.96
CA ALA A 703 14.98 -28.81 -4.68
C ALA A 703 15.47 -30.16 -4.16
N LYS A 704 16.51 -30.74 -4.78
CA LYS A 704 17.11 -32.02 -4.42
C LYS A 704 17.77 -32.01 -3.02
N SER A 705 18.40 -30.89 -2.66
CA SER A 705 19.00 -30.74 -1.32
C SER A 705 17.96 -30.51 -0.23
N SER A 706 16.85 -29.83 -0.57
CA SER A 706 15.84 -29.37 0.40
C SER A 706 14.70 -30.40 0.65
N ILE A 707 14.49 -31.35 -0.26
CA ILE A 707 13.36 -32.28 -0.21
C ILE A 707 13.38 -33.21 1.02
N ASN A 708 14.55 -33.57 1.52
CA ASN A 708 14.74 -34.48 2.65
C ASN A 708 14.91 -33.75 4.00
N SER A 709 14.88 -32.43 4.03
CA SER A 709 14.99 -31.67 5.26
C SER A 709 13.79 -31.95 6.17
N PRO A 710 13.97 -32.16 7.49
CA PRO A 710 12.85 -32.25 8.44
C PRO A 710 12.24 -30.85 8.64
N PHE A 711 10.99 -30.81 9.09
CA PHE A 711 10.37 -29.56 9.50
C PHE A 711 11.00 -29.07 10.82
N GLU A 712 11.66 -27.94 10.80
CA GLU A 712 12.46 -27.39 11.91
C GLU A 712 11.64 -27.17 13.19
N HIS A 713 10.36 -26.82 13.07
CA HIS A 713 9.47 -26.51 14.20
C HIS A 713 8.53 -27.66 14.61
N ASP A 714 8.78 -28.91 14.22
CA ASP A 714 7.84 -30.02 14.49
C ASP A 714 7.64 -30.28 15.99
N ASP A 715 8.71 -30.22 16.78
CA ASP A 715 8.65 -30.44 18.24
C ASP A 715 8.04 -29.25 18.97
N GLU A 716 8.26 -28.02 18.48
CA GLU A 716 7.64 -26.83 19.02
C GLU A 716 6.12 -26.84 18.77
N LEU A 717 5.69 -27.26 17.59
CA LEU A 717 4.27 -27.43 17.28
C LEU A 717 3.61 -28.48 18.17
N LYS A 718 4.26 -29.61 18.38
CA LYS A 718 3.74 -30.66 19.27
C LYS A 718 3.57 -30.16 20.70
N THR A 719 4.57 -29.45 21.23
CA THR A 719 4.53 -28.89 22.59
C THR A 719 3.42 -27.86 22.74
N ALA A 720 3.28 -26.96 21.76
CA ALA A 720 2.22 -25.95 21.75
C ALA A 720 0.82 -26.57 21.69
N LEU A 721 0.62 -27.62 20.88
CA LEU A 721 -0.65 -28.36 20.79
C LEU A 721 -1.03 -29.08 22.10
N VAL A 722 -0.05 -29.61 22.83
CA VAL A 722 -0.31 -30.23 24.13
C VAL A 722 -0.76 -29.18 25.14
N ARG A 723 -0.04 -28.06 25.25
CA ARG A 723 -0.38 -26.98 26.19
C ARG A 723 -1.72 -26.30 25.85
N GLN A 724 -2.04 -26.15 24.56
CA GLN A 724 -3.33 -25.63 24.11
C GLN A 724 -4.48 -26.52 24.62
N ARG A 725 -4.37 -27.83 24.51
CA ARG A 725 -5.39 -28.80 25.00
C ARG A 725 -5.54 -28.75 26.51
N GLU A 726 -4.42 -28.61 27.25
CA GLU A 726 -4.47 -28.48 28.69
C GLU A 726 -5.26 -27.24 29.11
N LEU A 727 -4.98 -26.09 28.50
CA LEU A 727 -5.69 -24.84 28.78
C LEU A 727 -7.17 -24.91 28.37
N GLU A 728 -7.52 -25.58 27.27
CA GLU A 728 -8.91 -25.82 26.88
C GLU A 728 -9.63 -26.60 27.96
N HIS A 729 -9.03 -27.64 28.47
CA HIS A 729 -9.63 -28.47 29.51
C HIS A 729 -9.74 -27.71 30.87
N GLU A 730 -8.74 -26.88 31.23
CA GLU A 730 -8.79 -26.05 32.44
C GLU A 730 -9.92 -25.00 32.37
N LEU A 731 -10.09 -24.34 31.22
CA LEU A 731 -11.11 -23.32 31.00
C LEU A 731 -12.54 -23.92 30.91
N ASP A 732 -12.72 -25.11 30.30
CA ASP A 732 -13.99 -25.80 30.21
C ASP A 732 -14.45 -26.32 31.58
N LEU A 733 -13.56 -26.84 32.42
CA LEU A 733 -13.88 -27.29 33.77
C LEU A 733 -14.33 -26.16 34.71
N GLU A 734 -13.88 -24.91 34.46
CA GLU A 734 -14.35 -23.76 35.25
C GLU A 734 -15.67 -23.20 34.72
N ALA A 735 -15.92 -23.27 33.43
CA ALA A 735 -17.21 -22.94 32.84
C ALA A 735 -18.33 -23.85 33.35
N ASP A 736 -18.05 -25.15 33.49
CA ASP A 736 -19.01 -26.10 34.09
C ASP A 736 -19.24 -25.87 35.57
N LYS A 737 -18.24 -25.41 36.34
CA LYS A 737 -18.41 -25.07 37.77
C LYS A 737 -19.23 -23.80 37.96
N THR A 738 -19.05 -22.80 37.10
CA THR A 738 -19.82 -21.54 37.18
C THR A 738 -21.30 -21.80 36.84
N ASN A 739 -21.58 -22.61 35.82
CA ASN A 739 -22.94 -23.01 35.45
C ASN A 739 -23.63 -23.90 36.52
N SER A 740 -22.87 -24.66 37.32
CA SER A 740 -23.45 -25.48 38.38
C SER A 740 -23.77 -24.66 39.67
N VAL A 741 -23.08 -23.56 39.89
CA VAL A 741 -23.36 -22.65 41.04
C VAL A 741 -24.59 -21.76 40.78
N ASP A 742 -24.81 -21.34 39.54
CA ASP A 742 -25.99 -20.57 39.12
C ASP A 742 -27.27 -21.40 39.01
N MET A 743 -27.19 -22.73 39.06
CA MET A 743 -28.36 -23.61 39.15
C MET A 743 -28.74 -24.01 40.60
N GLU A 744 -27.95 -23.65 41.60
CA GLU A 744 -28.24 -23.90 43.03
C GLU A 744 -28.61 -22.62 43.80
N MET A 745 -28.70 -21.46 43.17
CA MET A 745 -29.33 -20.24 43.70
C MET A 745 -30.66 -19.97 43.01
#